data_7f4f9dc132c847e7003135d9ee5e4600
#
_entry.id   7f4f9dc132c847e7003135d9ee5e4600
#
_cell.length_a   1.000
_cell.length_b   1.000
_cell.length_c   1.000
_cell.angle_alpha   90.00
_cell.angle_beta   90.00
_cell.angle_gamma   90.00
#
_symmetry.space_group_name_H-M   'P 1'
#
loop_
_entity.id
_entity.type
_entity.pdbx_description
1 polymer ?
#
loop_
_entity_poly.entity_id
_entity_poly.type
_entity_poly.pdbx_seq_one_letter_code
_entity_poly.pdbx_strand_id
1 'polypeptide(L)'
;MNSLLHDLRYALRQLRKSPAFALTAILTLALGIGANTAIFTLIHGILLSSLPVADPARLYHIGDRNACCVISGLGRNGDFSIFSYDLYLAFKSAAPEFEQLAAVEAGQGGYSVRRGETPALSLPGEFVSGNYFATLGLGAYAGRLFGDRDDRAEAAPVVVLSYRAWQSEFGGNPAIVGSTIYVQTKPFTVAGIAPPGFYGDRLSSSPPALWMPLSTEPLVHGGEQTAILHRADSNWLYPLGRVRAGTNIGALQSKLSVVLRQWLTASPFYNESGLPAESRTADILKQYVVLESARGGIPTMQRNAGDALRILMILTAMVLLIACANVANLMLARGAARRAEIAVRVALGAGRRRVMRQIVTESILLSCMGGLAGLAVAYGGARLILALAYDGAKDWPLSSSPSLPVLGFAFLLSMLTGLVFGLAPAWITSRSQPADVLRGANRGDGSSRDRALLPQRLLVALQAALSLALLAVAMLVTRSLINLERQDLGVAMVNRYVFNIDPAGAGYSLDHLPALYRQIEDRFSALPGVDNVGFSHHSPLYNSWGSLVVPQGHPTPGPNDDYIAAWNRASAHLLDSIGVPIVRGRGFSGRDTAASPLVVVVNEAFAKRLFPNQDPIGKHFGLEDPRYSSTFEIVGVFRDYKINPQYPTDPVFLRPFSQQFTGYKEPGHISAENRSQFAGAVVLNFKRPEPNAESLVRRTMAGIDPNLTVTGFRTMQMQVDGNYGIYRLMSQLTGMFGALALLLASVGLYGVMSYFVARRTAEIGVRMALGASRASVLSVVLRSALMPIIAGLALGIPAAIFAGRLLASQLYGVSSYDPPALAAATLLLGLCAIVAAFIPARRAASIDPMQALRTE
;
A
#
# COMPACT_ATOMS: atom_id res chain seq x y z
N MET A 1 -17.86 31.02 -34.75
CA MET A 1 -16.56 31.28 -34.11
C MET A 1 -16.46 32.68 -33.47
N ASN A 2 -16.89 33.74 -34.10
CA ASN A 2 -16.77 35.11 -33.56
C ASN A 2 -17.49 35.35 -32.21
N SER A 3 -18.62 34.66 -31.93
CA SER A 3 -19.37 34.86 -30.68
C SER A 3 -18.68 34.24 -29.47
N LEU A 4 -17.98 33.11 -29.62
CA LEU A 4 -17.23 32.45 -28.53
C LEU A 4 -15.98 33.26 -28.17
N LEU A 5 -15.25 33.78 -29.14
CA LEU A 5 -14.11 34.65 -28.91
C LEU A 5 -14.49 35.95 -28.17
N HIS A 6 -15.66 36.48 -28.47
CA HIS A 6 -16.21 37.64 -27.75
C HIS A 6 -16.55 37.28 -26.29
N ASP A 7 -17.19 36.13 -26.05
CA ASP A 7 -17.54 35.66 -24.71
C ASP A 7 -16.25 35.39 -23.89
N LEU A 8 -15.20 34.81 -24.48
CA LEU A 8 -13.92 34.58 -23.85
C LEU A 8 -13.19 35.86 -23.45
N ARG A 9 -13.13 36.87 -24.38
CA ARG A 9 -12.55 38.17 -24.08
C ARG A 9 -13.30 38.90 -22.98
N TYR A 10 -14.62 38.78 -22.97
CA TYR A 10 -15.46 39.36 -21.93
C TYR A 10 -15.19 38.68 -20.57
N ALA A 11 -15.12 37.34 -20.52
CA ALA A 11 -14.82 36.59 -19.32
C ALA A 11 -13.46 36.98 -18.73
N LEU A 12 -12.40 37.05 -19.55
CA LEU A 12 -11.06 37.50 -19.13
C LEU A 12 -11.07 38.92 -18.55
N ARG A 13 -11.77 39.87 -19.20
CA ARG A 13 -11.89 41.23 -18.70
C ARG A 13 -12.62 41.31 -17.36
N GLN A 14 -13.63 40.45 -17.17
CA GLN A 14 -14.38 40.40 -15.94
C GLN A 14 -13.56 39.77 -14.78
N LEU A 15 -12.74 38.75 -15.05
CA LEU A 15 -11.86 38.19 -14.06
C LEU A 15 -10.79 39.19 -13.61
N ARG A 16 -10.23 39.98 -14.55
CA ARG A 16 -9.29 41.07 -14.22
C ARG A 16 -9.90 42.16 -13.36
N LYS A 17 -11.21 42.44 -13.48
CA LYS A 17 -11.92 43.46 -12.65
C LYS A 17 -12.19 42.97 -11.22
N SER A 18 -12.06 41.67 -10.92
CA SER A 18 -12.29 41.12 -9.59
C SER A 18 -11.18 40.08 -9.22
N PRO A 19 -9.95 40.59 -8.96
CA PRO A 19 -8.78 39.71 -8.80
C PRO A 19 -8.87 38.84 -7.57
N ALA A 20 -9.40 39.30 -6.45
CA ALA A 20 -9.59 38.50 -5.23
C ALA A 20 -10.53 37.31 -5.46
N PHE A 21 -11.65 37.53 -6.17
CA PHE A 21 -12.56 36.42 -6.54
C PHE A 21 -11.86 35.39 -7.47
N ALA A 22 -11.20 35.89 -8.52
CA ALA A 22 -10.53 35.05 -9.50
C ALA A 22 -9.45 34.20 -8.82
N LEU A 23 -8.61 34.80 -7.97
CA LEU A 23 -7.54 34.13 -7.24
C LEU A 23 -8.10 33.05 -6.29
N THR A 24 -9.13 33.39 -5.50
CA THR A 24 -9.75 32.43 -4.58
C THR A 24 -10.36 31.24 -5.33
N ALA A 25 -11.06 31.50 -6.44
CA ALA A 25 -11.67 30.44 -7.25
C ALA A 25 -10.59 29.57 -7.92
N ILE A 26 -9.53 30.16 -8.49
CA ILE A 26 -8.44 29.43 -9.13
C ILE A 26 -7.69 28.58 -8.11
N LEU A 27 -7.33 29.12 -6.93
CA LEU A 27 -6.65 28.37 -5.88
C LEU A 27 -7.50 27.21 -5.35
N THR A 28 -8.79 27.46 -5.13
CA THR A 28 -9.74 26.43 -4.68
C THR A 28 -9.83 25.29 -5.69
N LEU A 29 -9.97 25.60 -6.97
CA LEU A 29 -10.00 24.60 -8.05
C LEU A 29 -8.64 23.92 -8.25
N ALA A 30 -7.55 24.65 -8.16
CA ALA A 30 -6.19 24.11 -8.28
C ALA A 30 -5.92 23.04 -7.20
N LEU A 31 -6.33 23.28 -5.97
CA LEU A 31 -6.20 22.31 -4.88
C LEU A 31 -7.08 21.08 -5.11
N GLY A 32 -8.35 21.26 -5.48
CA GLY A 32 -9.27 20.15 -5.73
C GLY A 32 -8.88 19.31 -6.95
N ILE A 33 -8.63 19.96 -8.11
CA ILE A 33 -8.23 19.27 -9.34
C ILE A 33 -6.83 18.67 -9.18
N GLY A 34 -5.91 19.42 -8.56
CA GLY A 34 -4.53 18.98 -8.33
C GLY A 34 -4.45 17.75 -7.44
N ALA A 35 -5.20 17.69 -6.33
CA ALA A 35 -5.25 16.53 -5.45
C ALA A 35 -5.77 15.28 -6.20
N ASN A 36 -6.86 15.41 -6.97
CA ASN A 36 -7.37 14.31 -7.79
C ASN A 36 -6.36 13.87 -8.84
N THR A 37 -5.70 14.80 -9.51
CA THR A 37 -4.71 14.50 -10.54
C THR A 37 -3.46 13.85 -9.94
N ALA A 38 -3.03 14.22 -8.74
CA ALA A 38 -1.93 13.57 -8.03
C ALA A 38 -2.23 12.10 -7.73
N ILE A 39 -3.39 11.80 -7.16
CA ILE A 39 -3.82 10.42 -6.90
C ILE A 39 -4.01 9.65 -8.21
N PHE A 40 -4.61 10.28 -9.24
CA PHE A 40 -4.74 9.64 -10.55
C PHE A 40 -3.38 9.33 -11.19
N THR A 41 -2.35 10.15 -10.97
CA THR A 41 -0.98 9.85 -11.43
C THR A 41 -0.48 8.54 -10.84
N LEU A 42 -0.70 8.31 -9.54
CA LEU A 42 -0.34 7.05 -8.87
C LEU A 42 -1.19 5.87 -9.34
N ILE A 43 -2.49 6.06 -9.48
CA ILE A 43 -3.40 5.04 -10.02
C ILE A 43 -2.97 4.66 -11.44
N HIS A 44 -2.68 5.64 -12.28
CA HIS A 44 -2.19 5.38 -13.63
C HIS A 44 -0.87 4.61 -13.59
N GLY A 45 0.10 5.04 -12.79
CA GLY A 45 1.41 4.39 -12.70
C GLY A 45 1.35 2.98 -12.13
N ILE A 46 0.56 2.75 -11.07
CA ILE A 46 0.51 1.46 -10.37
C ILE A 46 -0.51 0.50 -10.98
N LEU A 47 -1.74 0.98 -11.28
CA LEU A 47 -2.85 0.10 -11.65
C LEU A 47 -3.10 0.03 -13.16
N LEU A 48 -2.79 1.07 -13.93
CA LEU A 48 -3.19 1.19 -15.33
C LEU A 48 -2.03 1.13 -16.33
N SER A 49 -0.81 1.37 -15.90
CA SER A 49 0.36 1.34 -16.77
C SER A 49 0.69 -0.09 -17.21
N SER A 50 1.14 -0.22 -18.44
CA SER A 50 1.64 -1.49 -18.98
C SER A 50 3.12 -1.64 -18.68
N LEU A 51 3.59 -2.89 -18.58
CA LEU A 51 5.02 -3.18 -18.57
C LEU A 51 5.69 -2.62 -19.82
N PRO A 52 6.95 -2.18 -19.75
CA PRO A 52 7.72 -1.71 -20.90
C PRO A 52 8.28 -2.88 -21.72
N VAL A 53 7.39 -3.71 -22.23
CA VAL A 53 7.69 -4.95 -22.98
C VAL A 53 6.89 -5.01 -24.28
N ALA A 54 7.26 -5.92 -25.18
CA ALA A 54 6.53 -6.10 -26.44
C ALA A 54 5.12 -6.66 -26.16
N ASP A 55 4.12 -6.08 -26.79
CA ASP A 55 2.71 -6.52 -26.79
C ASP A 55 2.19 -7.00 -25.42
N PRO A 56 2.17 -6.12 -24.40
CA PRO A 56 1.84 -6.50 -23.04
C PRO A 56 0.39 -6.94 -22.87
N ALA A 57 -0.49 -6.64 -23.83
CA ALA A 57 -1.90 -7.04 -23.80
C ALA A 57 -2.10 -8.56 -23.92
N ARG A 58 -1.12 -9.29 -24.48
CA ARG A 58 -1.15 -10.75 -24.60
C ARG A 58 -0.44 -11.48 -23.45
N LEU A 59 0.07 -10.77 -22.47
CA LEU A 59 0.66 -11.40 -21.28
C LEU A 59 -0.42 -11.77 -20.28
N TYR A 60 -0.33 -13.01 -19.80
CA TYR A 60 -1.19 -13.55 -18.74
C TYR A 60 -0.36 -14.23 -17.67
N HIS A 61 -0.79 -14.05 -16.44
CA HIS A 61 -0.25 -14.73 -15.28
C HIS A 61 -1.19 -15.86 -14.87
N ILE A 62 -0.60 -17.02 -14.52
CA ILE A 62 -1.33 -18.18 -14.01
C ILE A 62 -1.34 -18.11 -12.50
N GLY A 63 -2.53 -18.18 -11.90
CA GLY A 63 -2.72 -18.29 -10.46
C GLY A 63 -3.85 -19.23 -10.11
N ASP A 64 -4.16 -19.37 -8.83
CA ASP A 64 -5.38 -20.02 -8.37
C ASP A 64 -6.10 -19.15 -7.34
N ARG A 65 -7.35 -19.48 -7.03
CA ARG A 65 -8.16 -18.74 -6.05
C ARG A 65 -8.60 -19.57 -4.86
N ASN A 66 -8.17 -20.79 -4.75
CA ASN A 66 -8.55 -21.60 -3.64
C ASN A 66 -7.35 -21.91 -2.75
N ALA A 67 -7.41 -21.51 -1.50
CA ALA A 67 -6.32 -21.59 -0.53
C ALA A 67 -6.04 -23.01 -0.03
N CYS A 68 -6.62 -24.06 -0.63
CA CYS A 68 -6.30 -25.42 -0.26
C CYS A 68 -5.19 -25.97 -1.16
N CYS A 69 -4.47 -26.92 -0.69
CA CYS A 69 -3.64 -27.89 -1.42
C CYS A 69 -2.44 -27.37 -2.18
N VAL A 70 -2.51 -26.30 -2.93
CA VAL A 70 -1.34 -25.57 -3.44
C VAL A 70 -1.02 -24.53 -2.38
N ILE A 71 -0.10 -24.86 -1.51
CA ILE A 71 0.20 -24.07 -0.33
C ILE A 71 1.14 -22.95 -0.70
N SER A 72 0.77 -21.79 -0.25
CA SER A 72 1.45 -20.53 -0.26
C SER A 72 1.16 -19.64 -1.45
N GLY A 73 0.16 -18.81 -1.26
CA GLY A 73 0.07 -17.56 -1.99
C GLY A 73 0.71 -16.45 -1.17
N LEU A 74 1.08 -15.38 -1.82
CA LEU A 74 1.35 -14.10 -1.18
C LEU A 74 0.03 -13.53 -0.67
N GLY A 75 -0.37 -13.92 0.51
CA GLY A 75 -1.51 -13.37 1.20
C GLY A 75 -2.56 -14.39 1.59
N ARG A 76 -3.06 -14.24 2.81
CA ARG A 76 -4.13 -15.06 3.43
C ARG A 76 -5.48 -15.00 2.68
N ASN A 77 -5.60 -14.19 1.64
CA ASN A 77 -6.83 -14.01 0.86
C ASN A 77 -6.81 -14.74 -0.51
N GLY A 78 -5.86 -15.64 -0.72
CA GLY A 78 -5.95 -16.70 -1.72
C GLY A 78 -6.09 -16.31 -3.18
N ASP A 79 -5.61 -15.13 -3.59
CA ASP A 79 -5.89 -14.67 -4.94
C ASP A 79 -4.88 -15.12 -6.00
N PHE A 80 -3.65 -15.51 -5.63
CA PHE A 80 -2.68 -16.13 -6.53
C PHE A 80 -1.70 -16.96 -5.74
N SER A 81 -1.67 -18.24 -6.04
CA SER A 81 -0.67 -19.15 -5.52
C SER A 81 0.59 -19.08 -6.39
N ILE A 82 1.70 -19.37 -5.74
CA ILE A 82 2.95 -19.68 -6.40
C ILE A 82 3.01 -21.19 -6.61
N PHE A 83 3.70 -21.63 -7.67
CA PHE A 83 3.73 -23.01 -8.09
C PHE A 83 5.14 -23.59 -8.03
N SER A 84 5.23 -24.92 -7.91
CA SER A 84 6.50 -25.63 -8.04
C SER A 84 7.00 -25.61 -9.49
N TYR A 85 8.29 -25.83 -9.66
CA TYR A 85 8.90 -25.90 -10.99
C TYR A 85 8.31 -27.03 -11.83
N ASP A 86 8.09 -28.18 -11.23
CA ASP A 86 7.53 -29.33 -11.94
C ASP A 86 6.08 -29.10 -12.39
N LEU A 87 5.27 -28.41 -11.57
CA LEU A 87 3.93 -28.01 -11.97
C LEU A 87 3.95 -26.96 -13.10
N TYR A 88 4.89 -25.98 -13.04
CA TYR A 88 5.11 -25.06 -14.15
C TYR A 88 5.44 -25.81 -15.47
N LEU A 89 6.31 -26.84 -15.41
CA LEU A 89 6.62 -27.67 -16.57
C LEU A 89 5.39 -28.43 -17.09
N ALA A 90 4.53 -28.92 -16.19
CA ALA A 90 3.26 -29.54 -16.57
C ALA A 90 2.34 -28.55 -17.29
N PHE A 91 2.21 -27.32 -16.81
CA PHE A 91 1.46 -26.28 -17.50
C PHE A 91 2.05 -25.93 -18.86
N LYS A 92 3.39 -25.80 -18.95
CA LYS A 92 4.11 -25.47 -20.19
C LYS A 92 3.91 -26.53 -21.26
N SER A 93 3.97 -27.81 -20.88
CA SER A 93 3.76 -28.92 -21.81
C SER A 93 2.30 -29.08 -22.26
N ALA A 94 1.35 -28.80 -21.37
CA ALA A 94 -0.07 -29.00 -21.63
C ALA A 94 -0.72 -27.85 -22.44
N ALA A 95 -0.13 -26.66 -22.49
CA ALA A 95 -0.77 -25.45 -23.03
C ALA A 95 -0.03 -24.84 -24.23
N PRO A 96 -0.11 -25.44 -25.43
CA PRO A 96 0.45 -24.88 -26.67
C PRO A 96 -0.23 -23.58 -27.12
N GLU A 97 -1.31 -23.17 -26.48
CA GLU A 97 -1.98 -21.88 -26.63
C GLU A 97 -1.08 -20.71 -26.16
N PHE A 98 -0.13 -20.97 -25.29
CA PHE A 98 0.95 -20.02 -25.03
C PHE A 98 1.96 -20.07 -26.19
N GLU A 99 2.31 -18.90 -26.68
CA GLU A 99 3.44 -18.71 -27.59
C GLU A 99 4.75 -19.01 -26.87
N GLN A 100 4.83 -18.49 -25.62
CA GLN A 100 5.88 -18.73 -24.67
C GLN A 100 5.27 -18.70 -23.26
N LEU A 101 5.70 -19.62 -22.39
CA LEU A 101 5.36 -19.62 -20.96
C LEU A 101 6.66 -19.64 -20.16
N ALA A 102 6.92 -18.60 -19.41
CA ALA A 102 8.06 -18.44 -18.51
C ALA A 102 7.67 -18.67 -17.06
N ALA A 103 8.65 -18.94 -16.20
CA ALA A 103 8.52 -18.95 -14.76
C ALA A 103 9.50 -17.96 -14.13
N VAL A 104 9.06 -17.33 -13.06
CA VAL A 104 9.77 -16.25 -12.36
C VAL A 104 9.70 -16.50 -10.87
N GLU A 105 10.78 -16.29 -10.16
CA GLU A 105 10.83 -16.38 -8.69
C GLU A 105 9.83 -15.42 -8.04
N ALA A 106 9.02 -15.91 -7.11
CA ALA A 106 8.01 -15.11 -6.42
C ALA A 106 8.60 -14.15 -5.38
N GLY A 107 9.68 -14.55 -4.73
CA GLY A 107 10.48 -13.73 -3.83
C GLY A 107 11.59 -13.00 -4.59
N GLN A 108 12.08 -11.90 -4.05
CA GLN A 108 13.29 -11.26 -4.51
C GLN A 108 14.37 -11.48 -3.45
N GLY A 109 15.40 -12.25 -3.79
CA GLY A 109 16.53 -12.50 -2.91
C GLY A 109 17.49 -11.31 -2.89
N GLY A 110 18.12 -11.06 -1.75
CA GLY A 110 19.32 -10.21 -1.68
C GLY A 110 20.55 -11.09 -1.82
N TYR A 111 21.21 -11.05 -2.98
CA TYR A 111 22.37 -11.88 -3.27
C TYR A 111 23.67 -11.12 -3.02
N SER A 112 24.65 -11.81 -2.42
CA SER A 112 26.00 -11.32 -2.30
C SER A 112 26.66 -11.34 -3.69
N VAL A 113 27.02 -10.17 -4.21
CA VAL A 113 27.64 -10.02 -5.54
C VAL A 113 29.02 -9.37 -5.39
N ARG A 114 30.04 -10.01 -5.95
CA ARG A 114 31.43 -9.54 -5.88
C ARG A 114 32.12 -9.57 -7.25
N ARG A 115 32.93 -8.57 -7.52
CA ARG A 115 33.79 -8.54 -8.71
C ARG A 115 35.27 -8.56 -8.28
N GLY A 116 36.01 -9.58 -8.67
CA GLY A 116 37.40 -9.74 -8.26
C GLY A 116 37.54 -9.77 -6.73
N GLU A 117 38.41 -8.94 -6.17
CA GLU A 117 38.66 -8.84 -4.72
C GLU A 117 37.90 -7.68 -4.05
N THR A 118 36.98 -7.01 -4.76
CA THR A 118 36.19 -5.94 -4.15
C THR A 118 35.28 -6.51 -3.08
N PRO A 119 34.92 -5.72 -2.05
CA PRO A 119 33.90 -6.14 -1.09
C PRO A 119 32.58 -6.52 -1.77
N ALA A 120 31.94 -7.56 -1.26
CA ALA A 120 30.66 -8.00 -1.80
C ALA A 120 29.56 -6.97 -1.55
N LEU A 121 28.71 -6.74 -2.56
CA LEU A 121 27.52 -5.92 -2.50
C LEU A 121 26.31 -6.83 -2.35
N SER A 122 25.32 -6.42 -1.57
CA SER A 122 24.02 -7.08 -1.56
C SER A 122 23.13 -6.47 -2.64
N LEU A 123 22.85 -7.23 -3.69
CA LEU A 123 22.02 -6.80 -4.81
C LEU A 123 20.73 -7.63 -4.90
N PRO A 124 19.57 -7.01 -5.16
CA PRO A 124 18.35 -7.75 -5.43
C PRO A 124 18.49 -8.54 -6.73
N GLY A 125 18.20 -9.83 -6.69
CA GLY A 125 18.26 -10.70 -7.85
C GLY A 125 17.02 -11.57 -7.95
N GLU A 126 16.89 -12.28 -9.07
CA GLU A 126 15.72 -13.09 -9.35
C GLU A 126 16.08 -14.26 -10.27
N PHE A 127 15.60 -15.45 -9.93
CA PHE A 127 15.67 -16.61 -10.82
C PHE A 127 14.52 -16.58 -11.81
N VAL A 128 14.85 -16.79 -13.08
CA VAL A 128 13.86 -16.81 -14.17
C VAL A 128 14.15 -17.94 -15.15
N SER A 129 13.12 -18.49 -15.77
CA SER A 129 13.31 -19.52 -16.80
C SER A 129 14.04 -18.99 -18.04
N GLY A 130 14.72 -19.85 -18.77
CA GLY A 130 15.53 -19.48 -19.93
C GLY A 130 14.77 -18.68 -21.00
N ASN A 131 13.48 -18.94 -21.17
CA ASN A 131 12.64 -18.23 -22.13
C ASN A 131 12.02 -16.92 -21.58
N TYR A 132 12.38 -16.47 -20.39
CA TYR A 132 11.82 -15.27 -19.74
C TYR A 132 11.88 -14.02 -20.63
N PHE A 133 13.08 -13.67 -21.07
CA PHE A 133 13.27 -12.47 -21.90
C PHE A 133 12.58 -12.58 -23.27
N ALA A 134 12.56 -13.77 -23.86
CA ALA A 134 11.84 -14.04 -25.09
C ALA A 134 10.31 -13.91 -24.90
N THR A 135 9.79 -14.41 -23.76
CA THR A 135 8.38 -14.25 -23.39
C THR A 135 7.98 -12.78 -23.30
N LEU A 136 8.86 -11.93 -22.76
CA LEU A 136 8.65 -10.49 -22.66
C LEU A 136 8.97 -9.73 -23.96
N GLY A 137 9.60 -10.40 -24.95
CA GLY A 137 9.96 -9.80 -26.23
C GLY A 137 11.05 -8.74 -26.09
N LEU A 138 12.03 -8.95 -25.21
CA LEU A 138 13.09 -8.02 -24.90
C LEU A 138 14.37 -8.32 -25.71
N GLY A 139 15.07 -7.25 -26.11
CA GLY A 139 16.42 -7.30 -26.64
C GLY A 139 17.45 -6.81 -25.64
N ALA A 140 18.71 -7.27 -25.76
CA ALA A 140 19.80 -6.79 -24.92
C ALA A 140 20.19 -5.35 -25.27
N TYR A 141 20.53 -4.54 -24.25
CA TYR A 141 21.22 -3.26 -24.48
C TYR A 141 22.67 -3.47 -24.92
N ALA A 142 23.37 -4.40 -24.27
CA ALA A 142 24.73 -4.82 -24.63
C ALA A 142 24.89 -6.30 -24.33
N GLY A 143 25.75 -6.99 -25.08
CA GLY A 143 25.89 -8.44 -25.00
C GLY A 143 24.66 -9.19 -25.53
N ARG A 144 24.25 -10.24 -24.81
CA ARG A 144 23.07 -11.03 -25.12
C ARG A 144 22.23 -11.29 -23.85
N LEU A 145 20.95 -11.49 -24.01
CA LEU A 145 20.09 -12.08 -22.99
C LEU A 145 20.24 -13.61 -23.05
N PHE A 146 20.14 -14.27 -21.90
CA PHE A 146 20.19 -15.74 -21.88
C PHE A 146 18.86 -16.33 -22.39
N GLY A 147 18.91 -17.59 -22.83
CA GLY A 147 17.77 -18.31 -23.34
C GLY A 147 17.72 -19.75 -22.83
N ASP A 148 16.84 -20.59 -23.39
CA ASP A 148 16.64 -21.99 -22.94
C ASP A 148 17.92 -22.86 -22.99
N ARG A 149 18.90 -22.48 -23.79
CA ARG A 149 20.20 -23.19 -23.83
C ARG A 149 21.05 -22.92 -22.60
N ASP A 150 20.89 -21.74 -21.98
CA ASP A 150 21.61 -21.33 -20.78
C ASP A 150 20.92 -21.82 -19.50
N ASP A 151 19.65 -22.23 -19.59
CA ASP A 151 18.85 -22.74 -18.48
C ASP A 151 18.81 -24.28 -18.48
N ARG A 152 19.99 -24.88 -18.37
CA ARG A 152 20.19 -26.33 -18.26
C ARG A 152 21.20 -26.61 -17.18
N ALA A 153 21.09 -27.76 -16.55
CA ALA A 153 21.97 -28.13 -15.43
C ALA A 153 23.47 -28.14 -15.81
N GLU A 154 23.78 -28.47 -17.07
CA GLU A 154 25.18 -28.55 -17.55
C GLU A 154 25.66 -27.25 -18.17
N ALA A 155 24.82 -26.21 -18.25
CA ALA A 155 25.18 -24.95 -18.86
C ALA A 155 26.12 -24.15 -17.93
N ALA A 156 27.06 -23.42 -18.53
CA ALA A 156 27.89 -22.51 -17.74
C ALA A 156 27.00 -21.42 -17.12
N PRO A 157 27.17 -21.12 -15.81
CA PRO A 157 26.37 -20.12 -15.14
C PRO A 157 26.53 -18.73 -15.77
N VAL A 158 25.40 -18.13 -16.14
CA VAL A 158 25.34 -16.79 -16.74
C VAL A 158 24.38 -15.90 -15.97
N VAL A 159 24.63 -14.60 -16.05
CA VAL A 159 23.77 -13.58 -15.42
C VAL A 159 23.53 -12.43 -16.37
N VAL A 160 22.32 -11.86 -16.32
CA VAL A 160 21.99 -10.61 -17.01
C VAL A 160 21.83 -9.52 -15.96
N LEU A 161 22.50 -8.38 -16.17
CA LEU A 161 22.39 -7.22 -15.29
C LEU A 161 21.25 -6.31 -15.76
N SER A 162 20.56 -5.65 -14.82
CA SER A 162 19.69 -4.55 -15.18
C SER A 162 20.53 -3.36 -15.66
N TYR A 163 19.97 -2.56 -16.59
CA TYR A 163 20.63 -1.35 -17.08
C TYR A 163 21.01 -0.41 -15.92
N ARG A 164 20.13 -0.32 -14.95
CA ARG A 164 20.33 0.52 -13.77
C ARG A 164 21.49 0.02 -12.88
N ALA A 165 21.48 -1.26 -12.49
CA ALA A 165 22.55 -1.82 -11.67
C ALA A 165 23.91 -1.71 -12.40
N TRP A 166 23.92 -1.90 -13.70
CA TRP A 166 25.12 -1.66 -14.50
C TRP A 166 25.63 -0.23 -14.37
N GLN A 167 24.75 0.78 -14.37
CA GLN A 167 25.11 2.17 -14.22
C GLN A 167 25.56 2.51 -12.78
N SER A 168 24.75 2.14 -11.76
CA SER A 168 24.98 2.55 -10.39
C SER A 168 26.05 1.74 -9.66
N GLU A 169 26.04 0.40 -9.84
CA GLU A 169 26.91 -0.50 -9.07
C GLU A 169 28.19 -0.89 -9.83
N PHE A 170 28.12 -0.91 -11.16
CA PHE A 170 29.26 -1.29 -12.01
C PHE A 170 29.82 -0.12 -12.83
N GLY A 171 29.41 1.13 -12.52
CA GLY A 171 29.94 2.36 -13.09
C GLY A 171 29.72 2.53 -14.59
N GLY A 172 28.75 1.85 -15.20
CA GLY A 172 28.47 1.93 -16.62
C GLY A 172 29.58 1.36 -17.53
N ASN A 173 30.49 0.53 -16.98
CA ASN A 173 31.62 0.02 -17.72
C ASN A 173 31.19 -1.07 -18.73
N PRO A 174 31.35 -0.85 -20.06
CA PRO A 174 30.98 -1.85 -21.07
C PRO A 174 31.76 -3.17 -20.99
N ALA A 175 32.99 -3.15 -20.44
CA ALA A 175 33.81 -4.33 -20.28
C ALA A 175 33.30 -5.34 -19.22
N ILE A 176 32.17 -5.04 -18.58
CA ILE A 176 31.52 -5.98 -17.66
C ILE A 176 30.91 -7.17 -18.43
N VAL A 177 30.44 -6.96 -19.64
CA VAL A 177 29.90 -8.03 -20.50
C VAL A 177 31.02 -9.01 -20.87
N GLY A 178 30.78 -10.29 -20.62
CA GLY A 178 31.78 -11.35 -20.78
C GLY A 178 32.73 -11.51 -19.59
N SER A 179 32.70 -10.59 -18.59
CA SER A 179 33.53 -10.74 -17.38
C SER A 179 32.84 -11.64 -16.35
N THR A 180 33.64 -12.17 -15.44
CA THR A 180 33.13 -13.00 -14.34
C THR A 180 32.80 -12.12 -13.13
N ILE A 181 31.63 -12.32 -12.56
CA ILE A 181 31.24 -11.87 -11.23
C ILE A 181 30.93 -13.09 -10.35
N TYR A 182 31.04 -12.93 -9.05
CA TYR A 182 30.70 -13.99 -8.11
C TYR A 182 29.34 -13.66 -7.48
N VAL A 183 28.37 -14.56 -7.64
CA VAL A 183 27.08 -14.49 -6.96
C VAL A 183 27.06 -15.60 -5.91
N GLN A 184 26.90 -15.25 -4.65
CA GLN A 184 26.94 -16.21 -3.53
C GLN A 184 28.18 -17.13 -3.62
N THR A 185 29.35 -16.55 -3.79
CA THR A 185 30.66 -17.26 -3.98
C THR A 185 30.84 -18.03 -5.29
N LYS A 186 29.79 -18.22 -6.10
CA LYS A 186 29.84 -18.97 -7.36
C LYS A 186 30.14 -18.06 -8.55
N PRO A 187 30.99 -18.50 -9.49
CA PRO A 187 31.33 -17.68 -10.66
C PRO A 187 30.18 -17.67 -11.69
N PHE A 188 29.80 -16.50 -12.12
CA PHE A 188 28.84 -16.26 -13.20
C PHE A 188 29.46 -15.38 -14.27
N THR A 189 29.23 -15.72 -15.53
CA THR A 189 29.61 -14.84 -16.64
C THR A 189 28.47 -13.84 -16.91
N VAL A 190 28.77 -12.55 -16.96
CA VAL A 190 27.81 -11.52 -17.35
C VAL A 190 27.51 -11.68 -18.85
N ALA A 191 26.37 -12.26 -19.19
CA ALA A 191 25.97 -12.49 -20.58
C ALA A 191 25.59 -11.18 -21.30
N GLY A 192 24.97 -10.26 -20.58
CA GLY A 192 24.56 -8.98 -21.12
C GLY A 192 23.83 -8.09 -20.13
N ILE A 193 23.31 -7.00 -20.68
CA ILE A 193 22.63 -5.94 -19.95
C ILE A 193 21.22 -5.81 -20.51
N ALA A 194 20.20 -5.82 -19.65
CA ALA A 194 18.81 -5.61 -20.03
C ALA A 194 18.58 -4.17 -20.57
N PRO A 195 17.53 -3.94 -21.36
CA PRO A 195 17.28 -2.63 -21.94
C PRO A 195 16.95 -1.58 -20.89
N PRO A 196 17.27 -0.29 -21.14
CA PRO A 196 16.92 0.81 -20.26
C PRO A 196 15.40 0.90 -20.06
N GLY A 197 14.97 1.18 -18.83
CA GLY A 197 13.54 1.27 -18.48
C GLY A 197 12.89 -0.06 -18.13
N PHE A 198 13.53 -1.19 -18.38
CA PHE A 198 13.04 -2.48 -17.92
C PHE A 198 13.38 -2.69 -16.45
N TYR A 199 12.38 -3.01 -15.64
CA TYR A 199 12.47 -3.18 -14.18
C TYR A 199 11.99 -4.56 -13.69
N GLY A 200 11.79 -5.51 -14.60
CA GLY A 200 11.30 -6.86 -14.28
C GLY A 200 9.85 -7.10 -14.71
N ASP A 201 9.30 -8.21 -14.24
CA ASP A 201 7.97 -8.71 -14.54
C ASP A 201 6.87 -8.09 -13.67
N ARG A 202 7.23 -7.33 -12.64
CA ARG A 202 6.32 -6.71 -11.69
C ARG A 202 6.84 -5.36 -11.19
N LEU A 203 5.93 -4.54 -10.74
CA LEU A 203 6.28 -3.30 -10.07
C LEU A 203 6.72 -3.61 -8.63
N SER A 204 7.96 -3.23 -8.29
CA SER A 204 8.56 -3.43 -6.99
C SER A 204 9.28 -2.17 -6.50
N SER A 205 9.34 -1.97 -5.18
CA SER A 205 10.17 -0.92 -4.57
C SER A 205 11.67 -1.20 -4.66
N SER A 206 12.05 -2.47 -4.92
CA SER A 206 13.42 -2.91 -5.12
C SER A 206 13.48 -3.79 -6.37
N PRO A 207 13.49 -3.20 -7.58
CA PRO A 207 13.55 -3.97 -8.82
C PRO A 207 14.81 -4.81 -8.90
N PRO A 208 14.79 -5.98 -9.59
CA PRO A 208 15.96 -6.82 -9.75
C PRO A 208 17.14 -6.07 -10.35
N ALA A 209 18.32 -6.23 -9.74
CA ALA A 209 19.60 -5.77 -10.26
C ALA A 209 20.20 -6.79 -11.23
N LEU A 210 19.83 -8.07 -11.05
CA LEU A 210 20.34 -9.18 -11.84
C LEU A 210 19.29 -10.29 -12.00
N TRP A 211 19.36 -11.02 -13.12
CA TRP A 211 18.56 -12.20 -13.42
C TRP A 211 19.46 -13.39 -13.69
N MET A 212 19.10 -14.54 -13.12
CA MET A 212 19.79 -15.82 -13.23
C MET A 212 18.88 -16.90 -13.78
N PRO A 213 19.38 -17.85 -14.60
CA PRO A 213 18.58 -19.01 -15.03
C PRO A 213 18.14 -19.86 -13.83
N LEU A 214 16.90 -20.40 -13.88
CA LEU A 214 16.36 -21.31 -12.85
C LEU A 214 17.27 -22.50 -12.55
N SER A 215 17.91 -23.06 -13.58
CA SER A 215 18.84 -24.19 -13.45
C SER A 215 20.04 -23.89 -12.51
N THR A 216 20.34 -22.62 -12.26
CA THR A 216 21.42 -22.22 -11.36
C THR A 216 21.00 -22.10 -9.89
N GLU A 217 19.70 -22.28 -9.58
CA GLU A 217 19.19 -22.22 -8.21
C GLU A 217 19.93 -23.19 -7.26
N PRO A 218 20.14 -24.48 -7.59
CA PRO A 218 20.87 -25.37 -6.71
C PRO A 218 22.32 -24.95 -6.45
N LEU A 219 22.95 -24.33 -7.44
CA LEU A 219 24.31 -23.82 -7.31
C LEU A 219 24.40 -22.66 -6.30
N VAL A 220 23.42 -21.76 -6.36
CA VAL A 220 23.37 -20.53 -5.54
C VAL A 220 22.89 -20.81 -4.12
N HIS A 221 21.93 -21.71 -3.93
CA HIS A 221 21.34 -22.02 -2.63
C HIS A 221 22.02 -23.16 -1.86
N GLY A 222 23.28 -23.45 -2.12
CA GLY A 222 24.06 -24.37 -1.30
C GLY A 222 24.03 -25.84 -1.71
N GLY A 223 23.58 -26.16 -2.92
CA GLY A 223 23.59 -27.51 -3.49
C GLY A 223 22.33 -28.32 -3.29
N GLU A 224 22.37 -29.60 -3.65
CA GLU A 224 21.19 -30.48 -3.68
C GLU A 224 20.46 -30.63 -2.33
N GLN A 225 21.16 -30.49 -1.21
CA GLN A 225 20.56 -30.65 0.12
C GLN A 225 19.60 -29.51 0.50
N THR A 226 19.78 -28.37 -0.11
CA THR A 226 19.02 -27.14 0.15
C THR A 226 18.22 -26.64 -1.05
N ALA A 227 18.52 -27.16 -2.24
CA ALA A 227 17.84 -26.79 -3.48
C ALA A 227 16.33 -27.04 -3.43
N ILE A 228 15.58 -26.18 -4.10
CA ILE A 228 14.13 -26.25 -4.19
C ILE A 228 13.62 -26.45 -5.62
N LEU A 229 14.49 -26.41 -6.62
CA LEU A 229 14.10 -26.38 -8.04
C LEU A 229 13.14 -27.54 -8.41
N HIS A 230 13.53 -28.79 -8.19
CA HIS A 230 12.74 -29.98 -8.55
C HIS A 230 11.95 -30.54 -7.36
N ARG A 231 11.41 -29.67 -6.53
CA ARG A 231 10.64 -30.10 -5.37
C ARG A 231 9.17 -29.80 -5.55
N ALA A 232 8.37 -30.83 -5.55
CA ALA A 232 6.91 -30.73 -5.71
C ALA A 232 6.23 -29.96 -4.55
N ASP A 233 6.83 -29.96 -3.35
CA ASP A 233 6.36 -29.27 -2.15
C ASP A 233 6.85 -27.83 -2.03
N SER A 234 7.77 -27.42 -2.89
CA SER A 234 8.28 -26.05 -2.91
C SER A 234 7.58 -25.21 -3.97
N ASN A 235 6.59 -24.42 -3.55
CA ASN A 235 5.89 -23.49 -4.40
C ASN A 235 6.58 -22.12 -4.30
N TRP A 236 7.23 -21.67 -5.35
CA TRP A 236 8.06 -20.46 -5.32
C TRP A 236 8.12 -19.69 -6.64
N LEU A 237 7.40 -20.14 -7.68
CA LEU A 237 7.43 -19.57 -9.02
C LEU A 237 6.08 -19.01 -9.43
N TYR A 238 6.11 -17.85 -10.09
CA TYR A 238 5.00 -17.31 -10.84
C TYR A 238 5.13 -17.69 -12.32
N PRO A 239 4.20 -18.47 -12.89
CA PRO A 239 4.14 -18.66 -14.33
C PRO A 239 3.57 -17.40 -15.02
N LEU A 240 4.29 -16.91 -16.03
CA LEU A 240 3.95 -15.74 -16.83
C LEU A 240 4.07 -16.10 -18.30
N GLY A 241 2.98 -15.99 -19.08
CA GLY A 241 2.98 -16.44 -20.47
C GLY A 241 2.43 -15.42 -21.45
N ARG A 242 2.92 -15.51 -22.70
CA ARG A 242 2.39 -14.79 -23.84
C ARG A 242 1.42 -15.71 -24.60
N VAL A 243 0.16 -15.33 -24.64
CA VAL A 243 -0.89 -16.11 -25.29
C VAL A 243 -0.92 -15.80 -26.79
N ARG A 244 -1.17 -16.82 -27.64
CA ARG A 244 -1.36 -16.66 -29.08
C ARG A 244 -2.58 -15.79 -29.37
N ALA A 245 -2.52 -15.02 -30.46
CA ALA A 245 -3.64 -14.18 -30.85
C ALA A 245 -4.89 -15.05 -31.12
N GLY A 246 -6.05 -14.62 -30.67
CA GLY A 246 -7.32 -15.32 -30.85
C GLY A 246 -7.58 -16.48 -29.86
N THR A 247 -6.71 -16.75 -28.91
CA THR A 247 -6.94 -17.80 -27.91
C THR A 247 -8.14 -17.44 -27.01
N ASN A 248 -9.00 -18.43 -26.80
CA ASN A 248 -10.08 -18.32 -25.83
C ASN A 248 -9.52 -18.54 -24.40
N ILE A 249 -9.40 -17.46 -23.65
CA ILE A 249 -8.81 -17.47 -22.28
C ILE A 249 -9.62 -18.35 -21.32
N GLY A 250 -10.96 -18.37 -21.40
CA GLY A 250 -11.80 -19.20 -20.55
C GLY A 250 -11.60 -20.70 -20.82
N ALA A 251 -11.45 -21.09 -22.07
CA ALA A 251 -11.17 -22.48 -22.44
C ALA A 251 -9.77 -22.91 -21.97
N LEU A 252 -8.76 -22.04 -22.13
CA LEU A 252 -7.41 -22.28 -21.64
C LEU A 252 -7.38 -22.40 -20.12
N GLN A 253 -8.08 -21.54 -19.40
CA GLN A 253 -8.22 -21.59 -17.94
C GLN A 253 -8.83 -22.90 -17.46
N SER A 254 -9.90 -23.36 -18.12
CA SER A 254 -10.54 -24.65 -17.82
C SER A 254 -9.59 -25.83 -18.04
N LYS A 255 -8.84 -25.80 -19.15
CA LYS A 255 -7.83 -26.81 -19.48
C LYS A 255 -6.73 -26.87 -18.42
N LEU A 256 -6.16 -25.73 -18.03
CA LEU A 256 -5.12 -25.66 -17.00
C LEU A 256 -5.64 -26.10 -15.63
N SER A 257 -6.92 -25.85 -15.31
CA SER A 257 -7.54 -26.34 -14.08
C SER A 257 -7.62 -27.86 -14.03
N VAL A 258 -7.83 -28.53 -15.18
CA VAL A 258 -7.75 -29.99 -15.27
C VAL A 258 -6.33 -30.47 -15.03
N VAL A 259 -5.34 -29.83 -15.66
CA VAL A 259 -3.92 -30.16 -15.49
C VAL A 259 -3.50 -30.02 -14.03
N LEU A 260 -3.90 -28.93 -13.37
CA LEU A 260 -3.64 -28.73 -11.93
C LEU A 260 -4.18 -29.86 -11.08
N ARG A 261 -5.45 -30.23 -11.28
CA ARG A 261 -6.09 -31.33 -10.51
C ARG A 261 -5.44 -32.67 -10.76
N GLN A 262 -5.10 -32.98 -12.02
CA GLN A 262 -4.39 -34.21 -12.37
C GLN A 262 -3.01 -34.26 -11.71
N TRP A 263 -2.27 -33.17 -11.73
CA TRP A 263 -0.97 -33.04 -11.09
C TRP A 263 -1.06 -33.26 -9.58
N LEU A 264 -2.01 -32.59 -8.92
CA LEU A 264 -2.24 -32.74 -7.48
C LEU A 264 -2.63 -34.17 -7.09
N THR A 265 -3.45 -34.83 -7.91
CA THR A 265 -3.86 -36.22 -7.68
C THR A 265 -2.69 -37.20 -7.85
N ALA A 266 -1.78 -36.94 -8.78
CA ALA A 266 -0.62 -37.79 -9.06
C ALA A 266 0.57 -37.48 -8.12
N SER A 267 0.60 -36.34 -7.46
CA SER A 267 1.76 -35.90 -6.67
C SER A 267 1.93 -36.76 -5.41
N PRO A 268 3.09 -37.37 -5.22
CA PRO A 268 3.39 -38.13 -4.01
C PRO A 268 3.23 -37.30 -2.73
N PHE A 269 3.63 -36.01 -2.78
CA PHE A 269 3.56 -35.09 -1.65
C PHE A 269 2.12 -34.96 -1.10
N TYR A 270 1.12 -34.82 -1.99
CA TYR A 270 -0.28 -34.76 -1.57
C TYR A 270 -0.87 -36.13 -1.23
N ASN A 271 -0.34 -37.20 -1.80
CA ASN A 271 -0.79 -38.57 -1.49
C ASN A 271 -0.26 -39.08 -0.15
N GLU A 272 0.91 -38.60 0.27
CA GLU A 272 1.56 -38.96 1.53
C GLU A 272 1.16 -38.06 2.70
N SER A 273 0.40 -36.96 2.45
CA SER A 273 -0.14 -36.14 3.52
C SER A 273 -1.06 -37.00 4.41
N GLY A 274 -0.92 -36.91 5.72
CA GLY A 274 -1.73 -37.68 6.68
C GLY A 274 -3.24 -37.40 6.65
N LEU A 275 -3.74 -36.62 5.68
CA LEU A 275 -5.16 -36.35 5.51
C LEU A 275 -5.94 -37.52 4.93
N PRO A 276 -7.19 -37.75 5.35
CA PRO A 276 -8.06 -38.79 4.79
C PRO A 276 -8.24 -38.60 3.26
N ALA A 277 -8.20 -39.68 2.50
CA ALA A 277 -8.28 -39.66 1.04
C ALA A 277 -9.51 -38.93 0.50
N GLU A 278 -10.65 -39.05 1.17
CA GLU A 278 -11.90 -38.37 0.81
C GLU A 278 -11.78 -36.86 0.94
N SER A 279 -11.21 -36.39 2.04
CA SER A 279 -10.97 -34.94 2.27
C SER A 279 -10.03 -34.36 1.23
N ARG A 280 -8.94 -35.08 0.92
CA ARG A 280 -7.99 -34.66 -0.12
C ARG A 280 -8.66 -34.54 -1.50
N THR A 281 -9.41 -35.56 -1.89
CA THR A 281 -10.12 -35.57 -3.17
C THR A 281 -11.11 -34.41 -3.26
N ALA A 282 -11.88 -34.17 -2.21
CA ALA A 282 -12.82 -33.06 -2.14
C ALA A 282 -12.14 -31.71 -2.27
N ASP A 283 -10.98 -31.54 -1.67
CA ASP A 283 -10.21 -30.29 -1.72
C ASP A 283 -9.50 -30.09 -3.06
N ILE A 284 -8.94 -31.12 -3.65
CA ILE A 284 -8.38 -31.08 -5.00
C ILE A 284 -9.46 -30.68 -6.04
N LEU A 285 -10.68 -31.19 -5.91
CA LEU A 285 -11.78 -30.84 -6.82
C LEU A 285 -12.19 -29.36 -6.74
N LYS A 286 -11.96 -28.70 -5.62
CA LYS A 286 -12.23 -27.25 -5.45
C LYS A 286 -11.17 -26.37 -6.12
N GLN A 287 -9.98 -26.92 -6.45
CA GLN A 287 -8.89 -26.17 -7.06
C GLN A 287 -9.20 -25.80 -8.52
N TYR A 288 -8.92 -24.59 -8.87
CA TYR A 288 -9.02 -24.12 -10.25
C TYR A 288 -8.00 -23.01 -10.53
N VAL A 289 -7.49 -23.00 -11.74
CA VAL A 289 -6.58 -22.00 -12.26
C VAL A 289 -7.35 -20.74 -12.63
N VAL A 290 -6.75 -19.59 -12.39
CA VAL A 290 -7.20 -18.29 -12.87
C VAL A 290 -6.14 -17.69 -13.78
N LEU A 291 -6.55 -17.26 -14.96
CA LEU A 291 -5.69 -16.51 -15.88
C LEU A 291 -6.02 -15.03 -15.76
N GLU A 292 -5.10 -14.24 -15.20
CA GLU A 292 -5.25 -12.80 -15.15
C GLU A 292 -4.32 -12.09 -16.13
N SER A 293 -4.80 -10.96 -16.67
CA SER A 293 -3.97 -10.14 -17.54
C SER A 293 -2.75 -9.62 -16.77
N ALA A 294 -1.57 -9.95 -17.27
CA ALA A 294 -0.29 -9.45 -16.78
C ALA A 294 0.22 -8.26 -17.62
N ARG A 295 -0.69 -7.49 -18.22
CA ARG A 295 -0.35 -6.27 -18.95
C ARG A 295 0.49 -5.30 -18.13
N GLY A 296 0.17 -5.12 -16.86
CA GLY A 296 0.92 -4.31 -15.89
C GLY A 296 1.94 -5.09 -15.08
N GLY A 297 2.24 -6.33 -15.47
CA GLY A 297 3.06 -7.27 -14.73
C GLY A 297 2.26 -8.13 -13.75
N ILE A 298 2.96 -8.94 -12.97
CA ILE A 298 2.39 -9.73 -11.88
C ILE A 298 1.86 -8.76 -10.82
N PRO A 299 0.56 -8.82 -10.45
CA PRO A 299 -0.13 -7.72 -9.76
C PRO A 299 0.10 -7.68 -8.24
N THR A 300 1.31 -7.94 -7.75
CA THR A 300 1.61 -7.95 -6.32
C THR A 300 1.38 -6.58 -5.65
N MET A 301 1.96 -5.53 -6.22
CA MET A 301 1.78 -4.17 -5.72
C MET A 301 0.38 -3.63 -5.99
N GLN A 302 -0.18 -3.92 -7.15
CA GLN A 302 -1.53 -3.51 -7.53
C GLN A 302 -2.57 -3.99 -6.53
N ARG A 303 -2.40 -5.19 -5.97
CA ARG A 303 -3.27 -5.76 -4.94
C ARG A 303 -3.07 -5.10 -3.60
N ASN A 304 -1.83 -4.94 -3.19
CA ASN A 304 -1.50 -4.35 -1.89
C ASN A 304 -1.92 -2.88 -1.79
N ALA A 305 -1.77 -2.10 -2.87
CA ALA A 305 -2.07 -0.68 -2.90
C ALA A 305 -3.43 -0.34 -3.52
N GLY A 306 -4.07 -1.26 -4.25
CA GLY A 306 -5.25 -0.99 -5.08
C GLY A 306 -6.41 -0.42 -4.30
N ASP A 307 -6.78 -1.03 -3.20
CA ASP A 307 -7.91 -0.58 -2.38
C ASP A 307 -7.62 0.75 -1.69
N ALA A 308 -6.40 0.93 -1.19
CA ALA A 308 -5.96 2.20 -0.62
C ALA A 308 -6.05 3.35 -1.65
N LEU A 309 -5.57 3.12 -2.87
CA LEU A 309 -5.63 4.11 -3.95
C LEU A 309 -7.07 4.43 -4.39
N ARG A 310 -7.95 3.42 -4.44
CA ARG A 310 -9.39 3.63 -4.74
C ARG A 310 -10.05 4.50 -3.67
N ILE A 311 -9.79 4.22 -2.40
CA ILE A 311 -10.28 5.01 -1.26
C ILE A 311 -9.77 6.45 -1.36
N LEU A 312 -8.48 6.64 -1.58
CA LEU A 312 -7.89 7.98 -1.74
C LEU A 312 -8.49 8.75 -2.92
N MET A 313 -8.81 8.08 -4.03
CA MET A 313 -9.51 8.69 -5.17
C MET A 313 -10.92 9.16 -4.78
N ILE A 314 -11.68 8.38 -4.03
CA ILE A 314 -13.00 8.77 -3.53
C ILE A 314 -12.87 9.99 -2.61
N LEU A 315 -11.91 10.00 -1.70
CA LEU A 315 -11.68 11.11 -0.78
C LEU A 315 -11.29 12.40 -1.51
N THR A 316 -10.41 12.30 -2.52
CA THR A 316 -10.03 13.47 -3.33
C THR A 316 -11.18 13.96 -4.19
N ALA A 317 -12.05 13.07 -4.70
CA ALA A 317 -13.28 13.45 -5.38
C ALA A 317 -14.23 14.23 -4.45
N MET A 318 -14.34 13.82 -3.17
CA MET A 318 -15.11 14.59 -2.17
C MET A 318 -14.50 15.98 -1.93
N VAL A 319 -13.17 16.09 -1.85
CA VAL A 319 -12.47 17.39 -1.76
C VAL A 319 -12.80 18.26 -2.97
N LEU A 320 -12.79 17.70 -4.17
CA LEU A 320 -13.17 18.42 -5.39
C LEU A 320 -14.62 18.89 -5.36
N LEU A 321 -15.54 18.05 -4.88
CA LEU A 321 -16.96 18.46 -4.72
C LEU A 321 -17.12 19.63 -3.75
N ILE A 322 -16.34 19.65 -2.66
CA ILE A 322 -16.29 20.78 -1.72
C ILE A 322 -15.73 22.02 -2.43
N ALA A 323 -14.64 21.90 -3.18
CA ALA A 323 -14.05 23.00 -3.95
C ALA A 323 -15.05 23.55 -4.98
N CYS A 324 -15.77 22.69 -5.65
CA CYS A 324 -16.80 23.03 -6.62
C CYS A 324 -17.99 23.76 -5.99
N ALA A 325 -18.48 23.29 -4.85
CA ALA A 325 -19.53 23.93 -4.09
C ALA A 325 -19.11 25.35 -3.65
N ASN A 326 -17.81 25.54 -3.28
CA ASN A 326 -17.26 26.87 -2.99
C ASN A 326 -17.33 27.81 -4.18
N VAL A 327 -16.84 27.35 -5.33
CA VAL A 327 -16.85 28.17 -6.56
C VAL A 327 -18.30 28.47 -6.98
N ALA A 328 -19.22 27.49 -6.89
CA ALA A 328 -20.63 27.70 -7.18
C ALA A 328 -21.25 28.76 -6.24
N ASN A 329 -20.96 28.70 -4.94
CA ASN A 329 -21.41 29.71 -3.97
C ASN A 329 -20.86 31.10 -4.29
N LEU A 330 -19.58 31.21 -4.61
CA LEU A 330 -18.95 32.46 -5.00
C LEU A 330 -19.56 33.04 -6.31
N MET A 331 -19.86 32.17 -7.27
CA MET A 331 -20.50 32.57 -8.53
C MET A 331 -21.94 33.01 -8.32
N LEU A 332 -22.72 32.33 -7.47
CA LEU A 332 -24.08 32.74 -7.09
C LEU A 332 -24.06 34.10 -6.40
N ALA A 333 -23.11 34.32 -5.49
CA ALA A 333 -22.94 35.60 -4.81
C ALA A 333 -22.67 36.73 -5.81
N ARG A 334 -21.75 36.49 -6.76
CA ARG A 334 -21.39 37.47 -7.81
C ARG A 334 -22.53 37.70 -8.81
N GLY A 335 -23.25 36.64 -9.22
CA GLY A 335 -24.39 36.73 -10.08
C GLY A 335 -25.53 37.60 -9.48
N ALA A 336 -25.71 37.49 -8.16
CA ALA A 336 -26.70 38.30 -7.44
C ALA A 336 -26.27 39.80 -7.36
N ALA A 337 -24.99 40.10 -7.24
CA ALA A 337 -24.47 41.49 -7.29
C ALA A 337 -24.62 42.12 -8.68
N ARG A 338 -24.73 41.32 -9.74
CA ARG A 338 -24.88 41.77 -11.13
C ARG A 338 -26.33 41.67 -11.64
N ARG A 339 -27.33 41.43 -10.78
CA ARG A 339 -28.70 41.26 -11.21
C ARG A 339 -29.23 42.45 -11.99
N ALA A 340 -28.98 43.67 -11.54
CA ALA A 340 -29.40 44.89 -12.22
C ALA A 340 -28.79 45.00 -13.63
N GLU A 341 -27.52 44.75 -13.78
CA GLU A 341 -26.80 44.76 -15.08
C GLU A 341 -27.42 43.71 -16.04
N ILE A 342 -27.68 42.51 -15.55
CA ILE A 342 -28.28 41.41 -16.33
C ILE A 342 -29.71 41.74 -16.69
N ALA A 343 -30.49 42.30 -15.76
CA ALA A 343 -31.91 42.69 -16.00
C ALA A 343 -31.99 43.76 -17.11
N VAL A 344 -31.14 44.77 -17.10
CA VAL A 344 -31.04 45.79 -18.16
C VAL A 344 -30.71 45.16 -19.51
N ARG A 345 -29.74 44.22 -19.55
CA ARG A 345 -29.40 43.54 -20.81
C ARG A 345 -30.56 42.68 -21.36
N VAL A 346 -31.28 41.96 -20.49
CA VAL A 346 -32.44 41.18 -20.89
C VAL A 346 -33.58 42.09 -21.36
N ALA A 347 -33.78 43.22 -20.69
CA ALA A 347 -34.75 44.23 -21.12
C ALA A 347 -34.41 44.85 -22.50
N LEU A 348 -33.12 44.96 -22.83
CA LEU A 348 -32.62 45.38 -24.14
C LEU A 348 -32.60 44.27 -25.20
N GLY A 349 -33.21 43.11 -24.93
CA GLY A 349 -33.40 42.02 -25.88
C GLY A 349 -32.34 40.90 -25.85
N ALA A 350 -31.44 40.85 -24.86
CA ALA A 350 -30.50 39.77 -24.74
C ALA A 350 -31.20 38.44 -24.34
N GLY A 351 -31.16 37.47 -25.22
CA GLY A 351 -31.78 36.16 -24.99
C GLY A 351 -31.17 35.41 -23.80
N ARG A 352 -31.98 34.72 -22.99
CA ARG A 352 -31.55 33.91 -21.80
C ARG A 352 -30.40 32.93 -22.10
N ARG A 353 -30.41 32.29 -23.28
CA ARG A 353 -29.36 31.38 -23.73
C ARG A 353 -28.00 32.07 -23.86
N ARG A 354 -27.98 33.34 -24.25
CA ARG A 354 -26.75 34.13 -24.38
C ARG A 354 -26.13 34.43 -23.01
N VAL A 355 -26.97 34.78 -22.03
CA VAL A 355 -26.55 35.02 -20.64
C VAL A 355 -26.01 33.73 -20.02
N MET A 356 -26.72 32.62 -20.19
CA MET A 356 -26.27 31.30 -19.70
C MET A 356 -24.93 30.93 -20.29
N ARG A 357 -24.78 31.02 -21.63
CA ARG A 357 -23.51 30.67 -22.31
C ARG A 357 -22.35 31.51 -21.78
N GLN A 358 -22.60 32.81 -21.53
CA GLN A 358 -21.57 33.71 -21.01
C GLN A 358 -21.10 33.30 -19.61
N ILE A 359 -22.00 32.95 -18.68
CA ILE A 359 -21.67 32.51 -17.31
C ILE A 359 -20.94 31.16 -17.35
N VAL A 360 -21.41 30.22 -18.19
CA VAL A 360 -20.76 28.92 -18.37
C VAL A 360 -19.34 29.10 -18.94
N THR A 361 -19.14 30.00 -19.91
CA THR A 361 -17.79 30.30 -20.45
C THR A 361 -16.87 30.86 -19.38
N GLU A 362 -17.37 31.74 -18.50
CA GLU A 362 -16.59 32.27 -17.35
C GLU A 362 -16.20 31.14 -16.39
N SER A 363 -17.11 30.21 -16.10
CA SER A 363 -16.87 29.05 -15.24
C SER A 363 -15.83 28.08 -15.83
N ILE A 364 -15.97 27.77 -17.12
CA ILE A 364 -15.01 26.91 -17.83
C ILE A 364 -13.61 27.54 -17.85
N LEU A 365 -13.54 28.84 -18.12
CA LEU A 365 -12.26 29.54 -18.11
C LEU A 365 -11.58 29.52 -16.74
N LEU A 366 -12.35 29.73 -15.66
CA LEU A 366 -11.86 29.62 -14.29
C LEU A 366 -11.37 28.20 -13.98
N SER A 367 -12.12 27.19 -14.41
CA SER A 367 -11.76 25.79 -14.19
C SER A 367 -10.51 25.38 -15.00
N CYS A 368 -10.36 25.86 -16.22
CA CYS A 368 -9.15 25.65 -17.00
C CYS A 368 -7.92 26.33 -16.37
N MET A 369 -8.07 27.57 -15.87
CA MET A 369 -6.99 28.24 -15.14
C MET A 369 -6.67 27.50 -13.83
N GLY A 370 -7.69 27.04 -13.09
CA GLY A 370 -7.56 26.19 -11.91
C GLY A 370 -6.89 24.87 -12.23
N GLY A 371 -7.25 24.23 -13.35
CA GLY A 371 -6.63 23.00 -13.82
C GLY A 371 -5.15 23.14 -14.17
N LEU A 372 -4.78 24.24 -14.86
CA LEU A 372 -3.38 24.55 -15.16
C LEU A 372 -2.56 24.77 -13.88
N ALA A 373 -3.08 25.53 -12.94
CA ALA A 373 -2.43 25.69 -11.63
C ALA A 373 -2.44 24.36 -10.84
N GLY A 374 -3.49 23.56 -11.00
CA GLY A 374 -3.64 22.24 -10.40
C GLY A 374 -2.61 21.23 -10.88
N LEU A 375 -2.07 21.35 -12.10
CA LEU A 375 -0.97 20.49 -12.56
C LEU A 375 0.31 20.68 -11.75
N ALA A 376 0.60 21.92 -11.31
CA ALA A 376 1.73 22.16 -10.41
C ALA A 376 1.50 21.52 -9.04
N VAL A 377 0.28 21.64 -8.51
CA VAL A 377 -0.13 20.95 -7.26
C VAL A 377 -0.06 19.43 -7.41
N ALA A 378 -0.50 18.90 -8.55
CA ALA A 378 -0.45 17.46 -8.85
C ALA A 378 0.99 16.93 -8.90
N TYR A 379 1.89 17.63 -9.58
CA TYR A 379 3.29 17.27 -9.67
C TYR A 379 3.98 17.28 -8.30
N GLY A 380 3.80 18.37 -7.54
CA GLY A 380 4.34 18.47 -6.17
C GLY A 380 3.72 17.42 -5.23
N GLY A 381 2.41 17.20 -5.32
CA GLY A 381 1.69 16.19 -4.54
C GLY A 381 2.15 14.78 -4.86
N ALA A 382 2.29 14.41 -6.12
CA ALA A 382 2.78 13.09 -6.52
C ALA A 382 4.22 12.84 -6.00
N ARG A 383 5.11 13.83 -6.12
CA ARG A 383 6.47 13.74 -5.55
C ARG A 383 6.46 13.58 -4.04
N LEU A 384 5.62 14.35 -3.35
CA LEU A 384 5.49 14.25 -1.90
C LEU A 384 4.98 12.86 -1.48
N ILE A 385 3.96 12.34 -2.15
CA ILE A 385 3.41 11.02 -1.85
C ILE A 385 4.47 9.91 -2.07
N LEU A 386 5.20 9.97 -3.18
CA LEU A 386 6.28 9.01 -3.45
C LEU A 386 7.40 9.09 -2.40
N ALA A 387 7.76 10.32 -1.98
CA ALA A 387 8.77 10.50 -0.93
C ALA A 387 8.31 9.99 0.45
N LEU A 388 7.01 10.12 0.77
CA LEU A 388 6.44 9.61 2.03
C LEU A 388 6.21 8.10 2.01
N ALA A 389 5.88 7.54 0.84
CA ALA A 389 5.60 6.10 0.69
C ALA A 389 6.87 5.25 0.72
N TYR A 390 7.98 5.78 0.25
CA TYR A 390 9.20 5.02 -0.03
C TYR A 390 10.43 5.80 0.44
N ASP A 391 10.63 5.83 1.74
CA ASP A 391 11.79 6.46 2.37
C ASP A 391 13.06 5.73 1.93
N GLY A 392 13.93 6.42 1.17
CA GLY A 392 15.19 5.87 0.66
C GLY A 392 15.13 5.16 -0.70
N ALA A 393 13.99 5.00 -1.34
CA ALA A 393 13.89 4.44 -2.70
C ALA A 393 14.38 5.46 -3.74
N LYS A 394 15.69 5.57 -3.92
CA LYS A 394 16.31 6.43 -4.95
C LYS A 394 15.90 6.06 -6.39
N ASP A 395 15.28 4.90 -6.57
CA ASP A 395 15.28 4.18 -7.85
C ASP A 395 13.91 3.61 -8.23
N TRP A 396 12.88 4.28 -7.80
CA TRP A 396 11.52 3.86 -8.07
C TRP A 396 11.17 3.98 -9.57
N PRO A 397 10.61 2.94 -10.20
CA PRO A 397 10.31 2.97 -11.65
C PRO A 397 9.13 3.89 -12.01
N LEU A 398 8.45 4.47 -11.01
CA LEU A 398 7.33 5.39 -11.24
C LEU A 398 7.81 6.82 -11.43
N SER A 399 7.42 7.42 -12.56
CA SER A 399 7.65 8.84 -12.81
C SER A 399 6.56 9.69 -12.17
N SER A 400 6.96 10.72 -11.42
CA SER A 400 6.05 11.79 -10.95
C SER A 400 5.64 12.75 -12.08
N SER A 401 6.22 12.62 -13.26
CA SER A 401 5.91 13.48 -14.41
C SER A 401 4.53 13.16 -14.96
N PRO A 402 3.70 14.18 -15.26
CA PRO A 402 2.38 13.95 -15.83
C PRO A 402 2.48 13.31 -17.21
N SER A 403 1.96 12.09 -17.33
CA SER A 403 1.81 11.40 -18.61
C SER A 403 0.64 11.97 -19.42
N LEU A 404 0.59 11.67 -20.73
CA LEU A 404 -0.51 12.14 -21.58
C LEU A 404 -1.90 11.74 -21.06
N PRO A 405 -2.15 10.50 -20.57
CA PRO A 405 -3.42 10.15 -19.93
C PRO A 405 -3.74 11.00 -18.69
N VAL A 406 -2.74 11.35 -17.88
CA VAL A 406 -2.92 12.21 -16.70
C VAL A 406 -3.27 13.64 -17.10
N LEU A 407 -2.64 14.19 -18.14
CA LEU A 407 -3.00 15.49 -18.71
C LEU A 407 -4.41 15.48 -19.27
N GLY A 408 -4.80 14.42 -19.99
CA GLY A 408 -6.15 14.21 -20.49
C GLY A 408 -7.19 14.16 -19.37
N PHE A 409 -6.91 13.41 -18.30
CA PHE A 409 -7.75 13.34 -17.11
C PHE A 409 -7.91 14.72 -16.46
N ALA A 410 -6.84 15.45 -16.22
CA ALA A 410 -6.87 16.79 -15.62
C ALA A 410 -7.68 17.78 -16.48
N PHE A 411 -7.52 17.73 -17.80
CA PHE A 411 -8.29 18.54 -18.74
C PHE A 411 -9.78 18.22 -18.70
N LEU A 412 -10.14 16.93 -18.81
CA LEU A 412 -11.55 16.48 -18.75
C LEU A 412 -12.18 16.84 -17.40
N LEU A 413 -11.45 16.65 -16.32
CA LEU A 413 -11.91 16.98 -14.96
C LEU A 413 -12.17 18.49 -14.84
N SER A 414 -11.29 19.33 -15.37
CA SER A 414 -11.45 20.80 -15.39
C SER A 414 -12.66 21.21 -16.21
N MET A 415 -12.86 20.64 -17.40
CA MET A 415 -14.02 20.91 -18.26
C MET A 415 -15.32 20.51 -17.59
N LEU A 416 -15.37 19.29 -17.02
CA LEU A 416 -16.54 18.75 -16.32
C LEU A 416 -16.91 19.65 -15.11
N THR A 417 -15.91 20.00 -14.31
CA THR A 417 -16.06 20.89 -13.15
C THR A 417 -16.63 22.23 -13.55
N GLY A 418 -16.05 22.90 -14.58
CA GLY A 418 -16.54 24.18 -15.08
C GLY A 418 -17.96 24.12 -15.63
N LEU A 419 -18.31 23.04 -16.30
CA LEU A 419 -19.65 22.86 -16.87
C LEU A 419 -20.68 22.57 -15.77
N VAL A 420 -20.46 21.56 -14.92
CA VAL A 420 -21.44 21.14 -13.90
C VAL A 420 -21.72 22.25 -12.91
N PHE A 421 -20.68 22.90 -12.39
CA PHE A 421 -20.83 23.93 -11.37
C PHE A 421 -21.03 25.34 -11.94
N GLY A 422 -20.86 25.54 -13.25
CA GLY A 422 -21.28 26.74 -13.97
C GLY A 422 -22.74 26.75 -14.39
N LEU A 423 -23.33 25.56 -14.67
CA LEU A 423 -24.71 25.47 -15.16
C LEU A 423 -25.73 25.89 -14.12
N ALA A 424 -25.63 25.48 -12.86
CA ALA A 424 -26.59 25.80 -11.81
C ALA A 424 -26.67 27.32 -11.53
N PRO A 425 -25.55 28.04 -11.29
CA PRO A 425 -25.57 29.50 -11.19
C PRO A 425 -26.11 30.18 -12.46
N ALA A 426 -25.73 29.73 -13.65
CA ALA A 426 -26.19 30.27 -14.90
C ALA A 426 -27.68 30.14 -15.08
N TRP A 427 -28.26 28.99 -14.73
CA TRP A 427 -29.67 28.72 -14.83
C TRP A 427 -30.49 29.54 -13.82
N ILE A 428 -30.05 29.64 -12.57
CA ILE A 428 -30.70 30.44 -11.52
C ILE A 428 -30.65 31.92 -11.88
N THR A 429 -29.53 32.44 -12.33
CA THR A 429 -29.33 33.86 -12.66
C THR A 429 -30.10 34.28 -13.92
N SER A 430 -30.23 33.38 -14.92
CA SER A 430 -30.95 33.65 -16.16
C SER A 430 -32.49 33.70 -16.01
N ARG A 431 -33.06 33.17 -14.91
CA ARG A 431 -34.49 33.15 -14.63
C ARG A 431 -35.02 34.41 -13.91
N SER A 432 -34.17 35.34 -13.48
CA SER A 432 -34.60 36.60 -12.85
C SER A 432 -35.46 37.41 -13.84
N GLN A 433 -36.65 37.80 -13.43
CA GLN A 433 -37.55 38.63 -14.25
C GLN A 433 -37.14 40.10 -14.19
N PRO A 434 -36.97 40.81 -15.36
CA PRO A 434 -36.56 42.20 -15.38
C PRO A 434 -37.54 43.13 -14.63
N ALA A 435 -38.83 42.82 -14.68
CA ALA A 435 -39.89 43.60 -14.03
C ALA A 435 -39.78 43.62 -12.49
N ASP A 436 -39.35 42.51 -11.88
CA ASP A 436 -39.19 42.43 -10.41
C ASP A 436 -37.97 43.20 -9.91
N VAL A 437 -36.92 43.30 -10.75
CA VAL A 437 -35.71 44.07 -10.43
C VAL A 437 -35.88 45.55 -10.62
N LEU A 438 -36.68 45.98 -11.63
CA LEU A 438 -36.92 47.37 -11.97
C LEU A 438 -38.03 48.03 -11.11
N ARG A 439 -38.93 47.24 -10.53
CA ARG A 439 -39.99 47.76 -9.62
C ARG A 439 -39.53 48.00 -8.19
N GLY A 440 -38.23 47.94 -7.91
CA GLY A 440 -37.66 48.18 -6.58
C GLY A 440 -38.13 47.17 -5.54
N ALA A 441 -37.25 46.39 -5.04
CA ALA A 441 -37.49 45.26 -4.13
C ALA A 441 -38.08 45.61 -2.74
N ASN A 442 -38.82 46.73 -2.59
CA ASN A 442 -39.32 47.23 -1.30
C ASN A 442 -40.67 46.71 -0.84
N ARG A 443 -41.35 45.87 -1.63
CA ARG A 443 -42.61 45.29 -1.24
C ARG A 443 -42.73 43.81 -1.58
N GLY A 444 -41.77 42.98 -1.12
CA GLY A 444 -41.83 41.55 -1.30
C GLY A 444 -41.90 40.83 0.06
N ASP A 445 -42.87 39.96 0.24
CA ASP A 445 -43.03 39.04 1.36
C ASP A 445 -41.72 38.36 1.75
N GLY A 446 -41.41 38.26 3.05
CA GLY A 446 -40.23 37.58 3.59
C GLY A 446 -40.02 36.16 3.07
N SER A 447 -41.13 35.51 2.63
CA SER A 447 -41.10 34.14 2.07
C SER A 447 -40.41 34.01 0.72
N SER A 448 -40.43 35.04 -0.12
CA SER A 448 -39.79 35.05 -1.45
C SER A 448 -38.29 35.29 -1.34
N ARG A 449 -37.84 36.05 -0.33
CA ARG A 449 -36.41 36.27 -0.01
C ARG A 449 -35.72 35.01 0.53
N ASP A 450 -36.38 34.22 1.38
CA ASP A 450 -35.82 32.99 1.93
C ASP A 450 -35.66 31.87 0.88
N ARG A 451 -36.55 31.75 -0.08
CA ARG A 451 -36.43 30.83 -1.23
C ARG A 451 -35.28 31.16 -2.15
N ALA A 452 -34.90 32.43 -2.30
CA ALA A 452 -33.75 32.84 -3.11
C ALA A 452 -32.41 32.45 -2.50
N LEU A 453 -32.32 32.17 -1.18
CA LEU A 453 -31.12 31.75 -0.47
C LEU A 453 -30.99 30.22 -0.32
N LEU A 454 -32.04 29.47 -0.65
CA LEU A 454 -32.12 28.02 -0.48
C LEU A 454 -30.98 27.28 -1.19
N PRO A 455 -30.59 27.58 -2.46
CA PRO A 455 -29.49 26.90 -3.14
C PRO A 455 -28.15 27.08 -2.43
N GLN A 456 -27.88 28.27 -1.92
CA GLN A 456 -26.63 28.56 -1.20
C GLN A 456 -26.61 27.83 0.15
N ARG A 457 -27.73 27.77 0.89
CA ARG A 457 -27.84 27.02 2.16
C ARG A 457 -27.62 25.53 1.93
N LEU A 458 -28.18 24.96 0.85
CA LEU A 458 -27.99 23.56 0.46
C LEU A 458 -26.54 23.23 0.13
N LEU A 459 -25.87 24.11 -0.62
CA LEU A 459 -24.44 23.93 -0.95
C LEU A 459 -23.56 23.97 0.31
N VAL A 460 -23.84 24.88 1.26
CA VAL A 460 -23.12 24.94 2.55
C VAL A 460 -23.39 23.69 3.38
N ALA A 461 -24.63 23.20 3.43
CA ALA A 461 -24.97 21.97 4.14
C ALA A 461 -24.26 20.75 3.52
N LEU A 462 -24.26 20.65 2.18
CA LEU A 462 -23.53 19.58 1.48
C LEU A 462 -22.02 19.64 1.75
N GLN A 463 -21.42 20.84 1.71
CA GLN A 463 -20.03 21.04 2.08
C GLN A 463 -19.71 20.58 3.50
N ALA A 464 -20.54 21.01 4.47
CA ALA A 464 -20.37 20.63 5.86
C ALA A 464 -20.49 19.11 6.03
N ALA A 465 -21.42 18.45 5.34
CA ALA A 465 -21.60 17.01 5.37
C ALA A 465 -20.38 16.26 4.79
N LEU A 466 -19.90 16.68 3.62
CA LEU A 466 -18.74 16.08 2.98
C LEU A 466 -17.46 16.31 3.81
N SER A 467 -17.29 17.52 4.37
CA SER A 467 -16.13 17.84 5.21
C SER A 467 -16.15 17.04 6.52
N LEU A 468 -17.32 16.82 7.14
CA LEU A 468 -17.45 15.96 8.31
C LEU A 468 -17.09 14.51 7.98
N ALA A 469 -17.59 13.98 6.87
CA ALA A 469 -17.26 12.62 6.45
C ALA A 469 -15.76 12.44 6.22
N LEU A 470 -15.10 13.39 5.54
CA LEU A 470 -13.65 13.37 5.31
C LEU A 470 -12.85 13.46 6.63
N LEU A 471 -13.23 14.36 7.53
CA LEU A 471 -12.59 14.50 8.83
C LEU A 471 -12.78 13.24 9.69
N ALA A 472 -13.97 12.65 9.67
CA ALA A 472 -14.25 11.42 10.40
C ALA A 472 -13.38 10.26 9.87
N VAL A 473 -13.27 10.10 8.55
CA VAL A 473 -12.39 9.10 7.93
C VAL A 473 -10.93 9.34 8.33
N ALA A 474 -10.45 10.59 8.27
CA ALA A 474 -9.10 10.93 8.68
C ALA A 474 -8.83 10.59 10.16
N MET A 475 -9.79 10.89 11.04
CA MET A 475 -9.70 10.55 12.46
C MET A 475 -9.71 9.03 12.71
N LEU A 476 -10.57 8.28 12.00
CA LEU A 476 -10.65 6.82 12.11
C LEU A 476 -9.33 6.16 11.67
N VAL A 477 -8.80 6.55 10.51
CA VAL A 477 -7.53 6.01 9.99
C VAL A 477 -6.35 6.38 10.89
N THR A 478 -6.29 7.63 11.37
CA THR A 478 -5.24 8.07 12.29
C THR A 478 -5.32 7.31 13.62
N ARG A 479 -6.51 7.10 14.15
CA ARG A 479 -6.70 6.36 15.39
C ARG A 479 -6.38 4.88 15.22
N SER A 480 -6.73 4.29 14.08
CA SER A 480 -6.34 2.93 13.71
C SER A 480 -4.81 2.78 13.67
N LEU A 481 -4.10 3.74 13.08
CA LEU A 481 -2.64 3.76 13.08
C LEU A 481 -2.07 3.87 14.51
N ILE A 482 -2.59 4.79 15.32
CA ILE A 482 -2.13 4.97 16.72
C ILE A 482 -2.34 3.67 17.53
N ASN A 483 -3.46 2.99 17.35
CA ASN A 483 -3.72 1.71 18.00
C ASN A 483 -2.74 0.63 17.54
N LEU A 484 -2.43 0.60 16.23
CA LEU A 484 -1.48 -0.33 15.64
C LEU A 484 -0.05 -0.08 16.15
N GLU A 485 0.36 1.19 16.24
CA GLU A 485 1.70 1.57 16.73
C GLU A 485 1.86 1.41 18.25
N ARG A 486 0.79 1.51 19.02
CA ARG A 486 0.80 1.40 20.48
C ARG A 486 0.59 -0.01 21.02
N GLN A 487 0.30 -0.98 20.14
CA GLN A 487 0.10 -2.36 20.59
C GLN A 487 1.38 -2.94 21.19
N ASP A 488 1.23 -3.75 22.24
CA ASP A 488 2.33 -4.56 22.74
C ASP A 488 2.57 -5.74 21.78
N LEU A 489 3.71 -5.76 21.14
CA LEU A 489 4.12 -6.85 20.25
C LEU A 489 4.72 -8.03 21.00
N GLY A 490 4.91 -7.91 22.30
CA GLY A 490 5.50 -8.94 23.15
C GLY A 490 7.03 -9.01 23.06
N VAL A 491 7.68 -8.13 22.30
CA VAL A 491 9.14 -8.07 22.14
C VAL A 491 9.68 -6.69 22.51
N ALA A 492 10.91 -6.65 22.95
CA ALA A 492 11.58 -5.39 23.26
C ALA A 492 12.15 -4.76 21.96
N MET A 493 12.00 -3.44 21.83
CA MET A 493 12.40 -2.69 20.63
C MET A 493 13.72 -1.92 20.78
N VAL A 494 13.98 -1.44 21.99
CA VAL A 494 15.05 -0.50 22.25
C VAL A 494 16.41 -1.19 22.23
N ASN A 495 17.40 -0.56 21.57
CA ASN A 495 18.78 -1.03 21.46
C ASN A 495 18.95 -2.41 20.80
N ARG A 496 17.95 -2.83 20.01
CA ARG A 496 18.00 -4.10 19.30
C ARG A 496 18.15 -3.87 17.80
N TYR A 497 19.13 -4.56 17.25
CA TYR A 497 19.46 -4.51 15.84
C TYR A 497 19.29 -5.89 15.25
N VAL A 498 18.76 -5.94 14.05
CA VAL A 498 18.60 -7.18 13.29
C VAL A 498 19.25 -7.03 11.93
N PHE A 499 19.91 -8.05 11.48
CA PHE A 499 20.48 -8.15 10.13
C PHE A 499 20.37 -9.58 9.61
N ASN A 500 20.42 -9.70 8.30
CA ASN A 500 20.31 -10.99 7.65
C ASN A 500 21.68 -11.48 7.21
N ILE A 501 21.86 -12.81 7.25
CA ILE A 501 23.01 -13.55 6.74
C ILE A 501 22.52 -14.70 5.87
N ASP A 502 23.38 -15.19 5.00
CA ASP A 502 23.11 -16.36 4.18
C ASP A 502 24.29 -17.33 4.19
N PRO A 503 24.39 -18.21 5.21
CA PRO A 503 25.46 -19.17 5.29
C PRO A 503 25.45 -20.19 4.15
N ALA A 504 24.26 -20.58 3.62
CA ALA A 504 24.16 -21.50 2.50
C ALA A 504 24.78 -20.89 1.23
N GLY A 505 24.41 -19.64 0.91
CA GLY A 505 24.98 -18.88 -0.19
C GLY A 505 26.47 -18.59 -0.04
N ALA A 506 26.95 -18.44 1.19
CA ALA A 506 28.40 -18.33 1.48
C ALA A 506 29.16 -19.66 1.35
N GLY A 507 28.44 -20.77 1.08
CA GLY A 507 29.05 -22.08 0.80
C GLY A 507 29.21 -23.00 2.01
N TYR A 508 28.59 -22.67 3.15
CA TYR A 508 28.63 -23.54 4.33
C TYR A 508 27.72 -24.75 4.14
N SER A 509 28.26 -25.94 4.48
CA SER A 509 27.46 -27.17 4.60
C SER A 509 26.94 -27.32 6.02
N LEU A 510 25.93 -28.19 6.20
CA LEU A 510 25.29 -28.46 7.49
C LEU A 510 26.28 -28.79 8.61
N ASP A 511 27.32 -29.53 8.31
CA ASP A 511 28.34 -29.99 9.28
C ASP A 511 29.17 -28.81 9.81
N HIS A 512 29.32 -27.74 9.06
CA HIS A 512 30.12 -26.58 9.44
C HIS A 512 29.30 -25.49 10.18
N LEU A 513 27.96 -25.53 10.11
CA LEU A 513 27.11 -24.54 10.75
C LEU A 513 27.30 -24.40 12.27
N PRO A 514 27.43 -25.51 13.06
CA PRO A 514 27.63 -25.37 14.51
C PRO A 514 28.94 -24.65 14.90
N ALA A 515 29.99 -24.79 14.09
CA ALA A 515 31.23 -24.06 14.31
C ALA A 515 31.09 -22.58 13.93
N LEU A 516 30.44 -22.30 12.80
CA LEU A 516 30.17 -20.93 12.37
C LEU A 516 29.32 -20.19 13.41
N TYR A 517 28.24 -20.78 13.90
CA TYR A 517 27.32 -20.11 14.84
C TYR A 517 28.02 -19.81 16.18
N ARG A 518 28.82 -20.71 16.68
CA ARG A 518 29.66 -20.45 17.85
C ARG A 518 30.64 -19.29 17.60
N GLN A 519 31.32 -19.28 16.45
CA GLN A 519 32.26 -18.20 16.11
C GLN A 519 31.54 -16.84 15.99
N ILE A 520 30.34 -16.79 15.41
CA ILE A 520 29.54 -15.58 15.35
C ILE A 520 29.13 -15.14 16.77
N GLU A 521 28.61 -16.07 17.59
CA GLU A 521 28.20 -15.78 18.96
C GLU A 521 29.37 -15.23 19.80
N ASP A 522 30.53 -15.90 19.77
CA ASP A 522 31.72 -15.50 20.51
C ASP A 522 32.24 -14.12 20.09
N ARG A 523 32.34 -13.88 18.77
CA ARG A 523 32.84 -12.62 18.22
C ARG A 523 31.93 -11.45 18.49
N PHE A 524 30.61 -11.63 18.36
CA PHE A 524 29.64 -10.55 18.61
C PHE A 524 29.42 -10.31 20.11
N SER A 525 29.45 -11.35 20.95
CA SER A 525 29.36 -11.22 22.42
C SER A 525 30.59 -10.53 23.00
N ALA A 526 31.73 -10.63 22.35
CA ALA A 526 32.96 -9.93 22.75
C ALA A 526 32.95 -8.44 22.39
N LEU A 527 31.99 -7.95 21.59
CA LEU A 527 31.91 -6.54 21.24
C LEU A 527 31.50 -5.69 22.43
N PRO A 528 32.15 -4.53 22.63
CA PRO A 528 31.78 -3.61 23.70
C PRO A 528 30.30 -3.19 23.59
N GLY A 529 29.58 -3.36 24.68
CA GLY A 529 28.18 -2.93 24.77
C GLY A 529 27.15 -3.95 24.28
N VAL A 530 27.53 -5.05 23.67
CA VAL A 530 26.62 -6.16 23.36
C VAL A 530 26.27 -6.90 24.65
N ASP A 531 25.00 -7.17 24.83
CA ASP A 531 24.45 -7.90 25.97
C ASP A 531 24.10 -9.33 25.60
N ASN A 532 23.37 -9.50 24.50
CA ASN A 532 22.96 -10.81 23.99
C ASN A 532 23.06 -10.87 22.47
N VAL A 533 23.35 -12.05 21.96
CA VAL A 533 23.39 -12.42 20.53
C VAL A 533 22.45 -13.58 20.29
N GLY A 534 21.47 -13.40 19.41
CA GLY A 534 20.50 -14.43 19.07
C GLY A 534 20.46 -14.67 17.57
N PHE A 535 20.20 -15.94 17.18
CA PHE A 535 20.00 -16.31 15.77
C PHE A 535 18.62 -16.91 15.58
N SER A 536 18.09 -16.71 14.37
CA SER A 536 16.89 -17.41 13.92
C SER A 536 16.97 -17.72 12.43
N HIS A 537 16.21 -18.73 12.00
CA HIS A 537 16.09 -19.02 10.57
C HIS A 537 15.38 -17.88 9.85
N HIS A 538 14.23 -17.45 10.36
CA HIS A 538 13.52 -16.26 9.89
C HIS A 538 13.68 -15.11 10.87
N SER A 539 13.77 -13.89 10.34
CA SER A 539 13.85 -12.68 11.16
C SER A 539 12.58 -12.55 12.04
N PRO A 540 12.72 -12.30 13.35
CA PRO A 540 11.58 -12.07 14.23
C PRO A 540 10.68 -10.94 13.72
N LEU A 541 9.37 -11.01 13.96
CA LEU A 541 8.36 -10.02 13.54
C LEU A 541 8.24 -9.82 12.02
N TYR A 542 8.76 -10.75 11.22
CA TYR A 542 8.73 -10.60 9.76
C TYR A 542 8.14 -11.83 9.06
N ASN A 543 8.64 -13.04 9.37
CA ASN A 543 8.22 -14.27 8.72
C ASN A 543 8.36 -15.47 9.67
N SER A 544 7.69 -16.58 9.32
CA SER A 544 7.78 -17.88 9.98
C SER A 544 7.34 -18.96 9.00
N TRP A 545 7.74 -20.20 9.25
CA TRP A 545 7.09 -21.32 8.60
C TRP A 545 5.81 -21.70 9.38
N GLY A 546 4.84 -22.33 8.71
CA GLY A 546 3.68 -22.93 9.31
C GLY A 546 3.69 -24.43 9.09
N SER A 547 3.34 -25.20 10.09
CA SER A 547 3.22 -26.66 10.00
C SER A 547 2.01 -27.15 10.76
N LEU A 548 1.43 -28.25 10.27
CA LEU A 548 0.40 -28.99 10.99
C LEU A 548 1.04 -29.66 12.20
N VAL A 549 0.55 -29.38 13.39
CA VAL A 549 1.00 -29.99 14.65
C VAL A 549 0.10 -31.15 14.99
N VAL A 550 0.70 -32.31 15.31
CA VAL A 550 -0.01 -33.52 15.75
C VAL A 550 0.42 -33.85 17.18
N PRO A 551 -0.37 -33.48 18.19
CA PRO A 551 -0.06 -33.86 19.58
C PRO A 551 -0.10 -35.36 19.79
N GLN A 552 0.78 -35.89 20.64
CA GLN A 552 0.83 -37.33 20.96
C GLN A 552 -0.50 -37.78 21.59
N GLY A 553 -1.01 -38.92 21.09
CA GLY A 553 -2.27 -39.47 21.55
C GLY A 553 -3.55 -38.84 21.03
N HIS A 554 -3.42 -37.83 20.18
CA HIS A 554 -4.57 -37.23 19.48
C HIS A 554 -4.78 -37.91 18.11
N PRO A 555 -6.03 -37.96 17.63
CA PRO A 555 -6.30 -38.39 16.26
C PRO A 555 -5.68 -37.43 15.26
N THR A 556 -5.53 -37.86 14.01
CA THR A 556 -5.13 -36.96 12.93
C THR A 556 -6.07 -35.76 12.86
N PRO A 557 -5.56 -34.51 12.89
CA PRO A 557 -6.40 -33.34 12.79
C PRO A 557 -7.22 -33.34 11.51
N GLY A 558 -8.50 -33.04 11.62
CA GLY A 558 -9.41 -32.89 10.48
C GLY A 558 -9.22 -31.55 9.77
N PRO A 559 -9.83 -31.39 8.59
CA PRO A 559 -9.69 -30.15 7.77
C PRO A 559 -10.18 -28.87 8.47
N ASN A 560 -11.05 -29.01 9.48
CA ASN A 560 -11.61 -27.89 10.25
C ASN A 560 -10.89 -27.67 11.59
N ASP A 561 -9.90 -28.48 11.92
CA ASP A 561 -9.15 -28.37 13.15
C ASP A 561 -8.00 -27.39 12.95
N ASP A 562 -7.97 -26.33 13.75
CA ASP A 562 -6.94 -25.30 13.68
C ASP A 562 -5.68 -25.73 14.46
N TYR A 563 -5.00 -26.74 13.93
CA TYR A 563 -3.74 -27.29 14.47
C TYR A 563 -2.49 -26.75 13.77
N ILE A 564 -2.62 -25.74 12.93
CA ILE A 564 -1.47 -25.10 12.30
C ILE A 564 -0.80 -24.20 13.31
N ALA A 565 0.51 -24.37 13.49
CA ALA A 565 1.34 -23.49 14.29
C ALA A 565 2.49 -22.91 13.46
N ALA A 566 2.81 -21.68 13.74
CA ALA A 566 4.01 -21.04 13.21
C ALA A 566 5.25 -21.58 13.92
N TRP A 567 6.38 -21.67 13.21
CA TRP A 567 7.62 -22.10 13.84
C TRP A 567 8.87 -21.47 13.24
N ASN A 568 9.91 -21.47 14.05
CA ASN A 568 11.21 -20.95 13.67
C ASN A 568 12.32 -21.77 14.34
N ARG A 569 13.53 -21.71 13.81
CA ARG A 569 14.71 -22.13 14.52
C ARG A 569 15.29 -20.98 15.32
N ALA A 570 15.84 -21.31 16.48
CA ALA A 570 16.36 -20.33 17.42
C ALA A 570 17.67 -20.82 18.08
N SER A 571 18.60 -19.89 18.29
CA SER A 571 19.70 -20.09 19.23
C SER A 571 19.19 -20.05 20.67
N ALA A 572 20.02 -20.51 21.60
CA ALA A 572 19.66 -20.51 23.02
C ALA A 572 19.31 -19.10 23.54
N HIS A 573 19.97 -18.07 23.05
CA HIS A 573 19.82 -16.69 23.50
C HIS A 573 18.90 -15.84 22.61
N LEU A 574 18.16 -16.43 21.64
CA LEU A 574 17.26 -15.63 20.80
C LEU A 574 16.18 -14.91 21.62
N LEU A 575 15.50 -15.64 22.51
CA LEU A 575 14.42 -15.07 23.32
C LEU A 575 14.92 -13.93 24.23
N ASP A 576 16.11 -14.08 24.81
CA ASP A 576 16.76 -13.02 25.62
C ASP A 576 17.08 -11.80 24.73
N SER A 577 17.61 -12.06 23.51
CA SER A 577 17.97 -11.00 22.56
C SER A 577 16.76 -10.18 22.11
N ILE A 578 15.58 -10.81 21.97
CA ILE A 578 14.32 -10.10 21.65
C ILE A 578 13.52 -9.68 22.88
N GLY A 579 13.97 -10.03 24.10
CA GLY A 579 13.35 -9.65 25.37
C GLY A 579 12.04 -10.39 25.68
N VAL A 580 11.93 -11.65 25.23
CA VAL A 580 10.77 -12.50 25.50
C VAL A 580 11.08 -13.48 26.64
N PRO A 581 10.43 -13.38 27.79
CA PRO A 581 10.73 -14.25 28.93
C PRO A 581 10.12 -15.65 28.77
N ILE A 582 10.80 -16.66 29.31
CA ILE A 582 10.21 -17.97 29.58
C ILE A 582 9.30 -17.83 30.80
N VAL A 583 8.03 -18.19 30.68
CA VAL A 583 7.02 -18.08 31.75
C VAL A 583 6.82 -19.40 32.51
N ARG A 584 7.14 -20.53 31.87
CA ARG A 584 7.06 -21.88 32.51
C ARG A 584 8.15 -22.78 31.94
N GLY A 585 8.64 -23.71 32.76
CA GLY A 585 9.69 -24.62 32.32
C GLY A 585 11.05 -23.92 32.13
N ARG A 586 11.78 -24.24 31.05
CA ARG A 586 13.11 -23.70 30.74
C ARG A 586 13.24 -23.32 29.27
N GLY A 587 14.19 -22.44 28.98
CA GLY A 587 14.68 -22.19 27.62
C GLY A 587 15.62 -23.28 27.12
N PHE A 588 16.16 -23.09 25.93
CA PHE A 588 17.23 -23.93 25.38
C PHE A 588 18.52 -23.74 26.19
N SER A 589 19.33 -24.77 26.22
CA SER A 589 20.58 -24.79 26.98
C SER A 589 21.65 -25.63 26.27
N GLY A 590 22.88 -25.56 26.72
CA GLY A 590 23.97 -26.38 26.21
C GLY A 590 23.78 -27.91 26.39
N ARG A 591 22.76 -28.35 27.14
CA ARG A 591 22.38 -29.76 27.28
C ARG A 591 21.55 -30.26 26.10
N ASP A 592 20.93 -29.36 25.33
CA ASP A 592 20.09 -29.68 24.20
C ASP A 592 20.95 -29.88 22.93
N THR A 593 21.66 -30.99 22.90
CA THR A 593 22.62 -31.37 21.85
C THR A 593 21.95 -32.26 20.80
N ALA A 594 22.66 -32.53 19.71
CA ALA A 594 22.21 -33.46 18.67
C ALA A 594 21.94 -34.90 19.19
N ALA A 595 22.55 -35.29 20.31
CA ALA A 595 22.41 -36.62 20.93
C ALA A 595 21.34 -36.66 22.03
N SER A 596 20.79 -35.52 22.45
CA SER A 596 19.74 -35.45 23.47
C SER A 596 18.34 -35.60 22.85
N PRO A 597 17.29 -35.93 23.65
CA PRO A 597 15.91 -35.86 23.15
C PRO A 597 15.58 -34.53 22.49
N LEU A 598 14.79 -34.57 21.42
CA LEU A 598 14.43 -33.36 20.67
C LEU A 598 13.47 -32.52 21.49
N VAL A 599 13.87 -31.27 21.74
CA VAL A 599 13.11 -30.37 22.58
C VAL A 599 12.60 -29.15 21.81
N VAL A 600 11.50 -28.59 22.29
CA VAL A 600 10.92 -27.34 21.78
C VAL A 600 10.50 -26.44 22.93
N VAL A 601 10.48 -25.14 22.67
CA VAL A 601 9.76 -24.17 23.49
C VAL A 601 8.57 -23.64 22.72
N VAL A 602 7.45 -23.42 23.38
CA VAL A 602 6.17 -23.00 22.78
C VAL A 602 5.72 -21.68 23.40
N ASN A 603 4.88 -20.92 22.71
CA ASN A 603 4.26 -19.74 23.31
C ASN A 603 2.99 -20.08 24.09
N GLU A 604 2.46 -19.13 24.87
CA GLU A 604 1.24 -19.31 25.67
C GLU A 604 0.03 -19.65 24.78
N ALA A 605 -0.08 -19.03 23.58
CA ALA A 605 -1.14 -19.31 22.62
C ALA A 605 -1.11 -20.77 22.10
N PHE A 606 0.09 -21.30 21.85
CA PHE A 606 0.27 -22.71 21.47
C PHE A 606 -0.20 -23.64 22.59
N ALA A 607 0.27 -23.38 23.82
CA ALA A 607 -0.10 -24.18 24.98
C ALA A 607 -1.62 -24.17 25.24
N LYS A 608 -2.24 -23.00 25.14
CA LYS A 608 -3.68 -22.84 25.33
C LYS A 608 -4.51 -23.52 24.26
N ARG A 609 -4.07 -23.46 22.97
CA ARG A 609 -4.81 -24.02 21.85
C ARG A 609 -4.71 -25.54 21.78
N LEU A 610 -3.51 -26.09 21.90
CA LEU A 610 -3.24 -27.51 21.67
C LEU A 610 -3.30 -28.36 22.92
N PHE A 611 -3.12 -27.77 24.11
CA PHE A 611 -3.18 -28.46 25.39
C PHE A 611 -4.11 -27.73 26.38
N PRO A 612 -5.41 -27.55 26.04
CA PRO A 612 -6.34 -26.79 26.87
C PRO A 612 -6.47 -27.43 28.25
N ASN A 613 -6.32 -26.64 29.32
CA ASN A 613 -6.41 -27.09 30.71
C ASN A 613 -5.41 -28.20 31.15
N GLN A 614 -4.32 -28.35 30.41
CA GLN A 614 -3.24 -29.29 30.75
C GLN A 614 -1.92 -28.55 30.94
N ASP A 615 -0.98 -29.15 31.66
CA ASP A 615 0.39 -28.68 31.64
C ASP A 615 1.07 -29.11 30.34
N PRO A 616 1.55 -28.19 29.49
CA PRO A 616 2.20 -28.55 28.25
C PRO A 616 3.62 -29.10 28.46
N ILE A 617 4.27 -28.83 29.62
CA ILE A 617 5.63 -29.28 29.89
C ILE A 617 5.69 -30.82 29.94
N GLY A 618 6.65 -31.41 29.22
CA GLY A 618 6.82 -32.86 29.09
C GLY A 618 5.84 -33.49 28.11
N LYS A 619 4.92 -32.74 27.50
CA LYS A 619 4.07 -33.26 26.42
C LYS A 619 4.86 -33.30 25.14
N HIS A 620 4.43 -34.24 24.25
CA HIS A 620 5.06 -34.45 22.95
C HIS A 620 4.11 -34.12 21.80
N PHE A 621 4.69 -33.70 20.68
CA PHE A 621 4.00 -33.57 19.40
C PHE A 621 4.96 -33.83 18.23
N GLY A 622 4.40 -34.02 17.06
CA GLY A 622 5.12 -34.08 15.80
C GLY A 622 4.56 -33.16 14.76
N LEU A 623 5.13 -33.17 13.57
CA LEU A 623 4.72 -32.32 12.46
C LEU A 623 4.17 -33.17 11.33
N GLU A 624 3.11 -32.69 10.68
CA GLU A 624 2.49 -33.17 9.44
C GLU A 624 1.88 -34.57 9.52
N ASP A 625 2.48 -35.53 10.22
CA ASP A 625 2.05 -36.93 10.24
C ASP A 625 1.99 -37.47 11.67
N PRO A 626 0.92 -38.22 12.04
CA PRO A 626 0.77 -38.84 13.35
C PRO A 626 1.92 -39.78 13.72
N ARG A 627 2.62 -40.39 12.75
CA ARG A 627 3.80 -41.22 12.99
C ARG A 627 4.90 -40.51 13.76
N TYR A 628 4.96 -39.19 13.63
CA TYR A 628 5.95 -38.31 14.27
C TYR A 628 5.43 -37.67 15.55
N SER A 629 4.22 -37.96 16.03
CA SER A 629 3.56 -37.28 17.15
C SER A 629 4.31 -37.35 18.49
N SER A 630 5.31 -38.20 18.65
CA SER A 630 6.16 -38.27 19.83
C SER A 630 7.56 -37.65 19.66
N THR A 631 7.79 -36.96 18.57
CA THR A 631 9.14 -36.48 18.19
C THR A 631 9.68 -35.36 19.08
N PHE A 632 8.88 -34.37 19.39
CA PHE A 632 9.33 -33.15 20.07
C PHE A 632 8.74 -33.06 21.47
N GLU A 633 9.58 -32.91 22.49
CA GLU A 633 9.19 -32.66 23.87
C GLU A 633 9.10 -31.17 24.18
N ILE A 634 8.02 -30.71 24.77
CA ILE A 634 7.85 -29.32 25.21
C ILE A 634 8.59 -29.15 26.55
N VAL A 635 9.67 -28.35 26.57
CA VAL A 635 10.47 -28.11 27.77
C VAL A 635 10.24 -26.72 28.37
N GLY A 636 9.60 -25.82 27.63
CA GLY A 636 9.33 -24.48 28.13
C GLY A 636 8.18 -23.80 27.40
N VAL A 637 7.60 -22.83 28.11
CA VAL A 637 6.58 -21.93 27.58
C VAL A 637 7.10 -20.51 27.68
N PHE A 638 7.13 -19.77 26.56
CA PHE A 638 7.51 -18.37 26.52
C PHE A 638 6.27 -17.48 26.36
N ARG A 639 6.40 -16.21 26.77
CA ARG A 639 5.35 -15.20 26.64
C ARG A 639 4.99 -15.00 25.17
N ASP A 640 3.71 -14.80 24.90
CA ASP A 640 3.22 -14.50 23.56
C ASP A 640 3.93 -13.29 22.94
N TYR A 641 4.31 -13.40 21.69
CA TYR A 641 4.69 -12.29 20.84
C TYR A 641 4.04 -12.41 19.45
N LYS A 642 3.87 -11.29 18.77
CA LYS A 642 3.26 -11.28 17.45
C LYS A 642 4.33 -11.51 16.37
N ILE A 643 4.12 -12.48 15.49
CA ILE A 643 4.96 -12.65 14.30
C ILE A 643 4.67 -11.52 13.30
N ASN A 644 3.40 -11.19 13.13
CA ASN A 644 2.96 -10.09 12.30
C ASN A 644 2.08 -9.15 13.15
N PRO A 645 2.45 -7.85 13.23
CA PRO A 645 1.72 -6.88 14.05
C PRO A 645 0.24 -6.72 13.70
N GLN A 646 -0.15 -7.03 12.46
CA GLN A 646 -1.52 -6.81 11.96
C GLN A 646 -2.49 -7.94 12.32
N TYR A 647 -1.98 -9.09 12.73
CA TYR A 647 -2.78 -10.28 12.99
C TYR A 647 -2.83 -10.62 14.48
N PRO A 648 -3.80 -11.43 14.91
CA PRO A 648 -3.80 -12.02 16.25
C PRO A 648 -2.51 -12.81 16.52
N THR A 649 -2.23 -13.06 17.78
CA THR A 649 -1.11 -13.90 18.18
C THR A 649 -1.36 -15.34 17.73
N ASP A 650 -0.47 -15.86 16.88
CA ASP A 650 -0.52 -17.23 16.43
C ASP A 650 0.09 -18.19 17.47
N PRO A 651 -0.28 -19.48 17.50
CA PRO A 651 0.52 -20.51 18.14
C PRO A 651 1.90 -20.57 17.51
N VAL A 652 2.93 -20.53 18.33
CA VAL A 652 4.33 -20.54 17.89
C VAL A 652 5.12 -21.56 18.67
N PHE A 653 5.98 -22.31 17.99
CA PHE A 653 7.03 -23.08 18.64
C PHE A 653 8.40 -22.78 18.04
N LEU A 654 9.43 -22.87 18.87
CA LEU A 654 10.80 -22.70 18.47
C LEU A 654 11.54 -24.04 18.64
N ARG A 655 12.46 -24.29 17.71
CA ARG A 655 13.35 -25.47 17.72
C ARG A 655 14.81 -25.00 17.79
N PRO A 656 15.68 -25.65 18.56
CA PRO A 656 17.07 -25.24 18.66
C PRO A 656 17.87 -25.59 17.39
N PHE A 657 18.84 -24.75 17.03
CA PHE A 657 19.80 -25.06 15.94
C PHE A 657 20.72 -26.23 16.28
N SER A 658 20.91 -26.54 17.56
CA SER A 658 21.74 -27.66 18.01
C SER A 658 21.16 -29.05 17.74
N GLN A 659 19.90 -29.13 17.32
CA GLN A 659 19.20 -30.40 17.12
C GLN A 659 18.60 -30.48 15.71
N GLN A 660 18.68 -31.65 15.11
CA GLN A 660 18.10 -31.99 13.82
C GLN A 660 17.34 -33.31 13.92
N PHE A 661 16.12 -33.33 13.38
CA PHE A 661 15.35 -34.56 13.29
C PHE A 661 15.71 -35.33 12.01
N THR A 662 16.30 -36.48 12.16
CA THR A 662 16.76 -37.34 11.04
C THR A 662 15.77 -38.47 10.72
N GLY A 663 14.62 -38.52 11.39
CA GLY A 663 13.66 -39.60 11.24
C GLY A 663 12.65 -39.42 10.11
N TYR A 664 12.64 -38.28 9.42
CA TYR A 664 11.79 -38.08 8.25
C TYR A 664 12.19 -39.01 7.11
N LYS A 665 11.21 -39.55 6.42
CA LYS A 665 11.41 -40.43 5.25
C LYS A 665 11.09 -39.68 3.94
N GLU A 666 10.22 -38.70 4.03
CA GLU A 666 9.75 -37.90 2.91
C GLU A 666 10.83 -36.88 2.48
N PRO A 667 11.26 -36.89 1.20
CA PRO A 667 12.27 -35.97 0.71
C PRO A 667 11.95 -34.49 1.01
N GLY A 668 10.67 -34.15 1.02
CA GLY A 668 10.14 -32.84 1.38
C GLY A 668 10.53 -32.42 2.80
N HIS A 669 10.21 -33.23 3.74
CA HIS A 669 10.49 -32.99 5.16
C HIS A 669 11.99 -32.98 5.45
N ILE A 670 12.76 -33.90 4.81
CA ILE A 670 14.22 -33.93 4.96
C ILE A 670 14.87 -32.59 4.52
N SER A 671 14.50 -32.06 3.38
CA SER A 671 15.09 -30.79 2.95
C SER A 671 14.54 -29.57 3.71
N ALA A 672 13.28 -29.55 4.10
CA ALA A 672 12.77 -28.50 4.98
C ALA A 672 13.58 -28.50 6.30
N GLU A 673 13.84 -29.68 6.84
CA GLU A 673 14.68 -29.88 8.03
C GLU A 673 16.10 -29.35 7.80
N ASN A 674 16.72 -29.71 6.69
CA ASN A 674 18.09 -29.25 6.33
C ASN A 674 18.13 -27.73 6.16
N ARG A 675 17.19 -27.16 5.39
CA ARG A 675 17.13 -25.71 5.16
C ARG A 675 16.92 -24.94 6.46
N SER A 676 16.11 -25.47 7.37
CA SER A 676 15.84 -24.82 8.64
C SER A 676 17.07 -24.64 9.51
N GLN A 677 18.13 -25.42 9.28
CA GLN A 677 19.41 -25.30 10.02
C GLN A 677 20.20 -24.03 9.67
N PHE A 678 19.94 -23.41 8.53
CA PHE A 678 20.61 -22.19 8.13
C PHE A 678 19.99 -20.97 8.80
N ALA A 679 20.75 -20.29 9.65
CA ALA A 679 20.31 -19.04 10.25
C ALA A 679 20.25 -17.94 9.17
N GLY A 680 19.08 -17.34 9.01
CA GLY A 680 18.84 -16.23 8.08
C GLY A 680 18.87 -14.86 8.76
N ALA A 681 18.78 -14.81 10.09
CA ALA A 681 18.79 -13.56 10.83
C ALA A 681 19.61 -13.66 12.13
N VAL A 682 20.29 -12.56 12.44
CA VAL A 682 21.00 -12.35 13.69
C VAL A 682 20.39 -11.14 14.40
N VAL A 683 20.14 -11.28 15.69
CA VAL A 683 19.62 -10.21 16.56
C VAL A 683 20.69 -9.87 17.59
N LEU A 684 21.07 -8.61 17.67
CA LEU A 684 21.97 -8.08 18.68
C LEU A 684 21.20 -7.19 19.65
N ASN A 685 21.34 -7.46 20.95
CA ASN A 685 20.89 -6.59 22.00
C ASN A 685 22.09 -5.81 22.55
N PHE A 686 22.04 -4.48 22.48
CA PHE A 686 23.05 -3.60 23.07
C PHE A 686 22.55 -3.02 24.40
N LYS A 687 23.44 -2.86 25.35
CA LYS A 687 23.15 -2.20 26.66
C LYS A 687 22.76 -0.73 26.47
N ARG A 688 23.30 -0.08 25.44
CA ARG A 688 23.05 1.32 25.06
C ARG A 688 22.95 1.45 23.53
N PRO A 689 22.34 2.51 23.01
CA PRO A 689 22.33 2.77 21.58
C PRO A 689 23.73 2.87 21.02
N GLU A 690 24.03 2.16 19.95
CA GLU A 690 25.33 2.17 19.27
C GLU A 690 25.18 2.88 17.90
N PRO A 691 25.66 4.13 17.77
CA PRO A 691 25.48 4.90 16.53
C PRO A 691 26.17 4.27 15.32
N ASN A 692 27.26 3.52 15.55
CA ASN A 692 28.06 2.89 14.50
C ASN A 692 27.80 1.39 14.39
N ALA A 693 26.66 0.90 14.89
CA ALA A 693 26.34 -0.53 14.95
C ALA A 693 26.50 -1.22 13.60
N GLU A 694 26.01 -0.61 12.51
CA GLU A 694 26.11 -1.22 11.18
C GLU A 694 27.58 -1.41 10.73
N SER A 695 28.42 -0.40 10.86
CA SER A 695 29.81 -0.51 10.46
C SER A 695 30.61 -1.48 11.34
N LEU A 696 30.25 -1.56 12.62
CA LEU A 696 30.81 -2.50 13.58
C LEU A 696 30.43 -3.94 13.20
N VAL A 697 29.15 -4.18 12.94
CA VAL A 697 28.62 -5.49 12.54
C VAL A 697 29.25 -5.96 11.23
N ARG A 698 29.32 -5.10 10.21
CA ARG A 698 29.90 -5.45 8.91
C ARG A 698 31.39 -5.80 9.03
N ARG A 699 32.15 -5.03 9.80
CA ARG A 699 33.60 -5.33 10.05
C ARG A 699 33.77 -6.62 10.82
N THR A 700 32.98 -6.86 11.86
CA THR A 700 33.08 -8.09 12.66
C THR A 700 32.72 -9.31 11.82
N MET A 701 31.67 -9.24 11.02
CA MET A 701 31.27 -10.35 10.13
C MET A 701 32.34 -10.62 9.06
N ALA A 702 32.85 -9.57 8.42
CA ALA A 702 33.94 -9.70 7.43
C ALA A 702 35.21 -10.28 8.04
N GLY A 703 35.47 -10.07 9.33
CA GLY A 703 36.56 -10.70 10.09
C GLY A 703 36.31 -12.18 10.45
N ILE A 704 35.06 -12.64 10.36
CA ILE A 704 34.70 -14.06 10.49
C ILE A 704 34.81 -14.74 9.12
N ASP A 705 34.07 -14.23 8.15
CA ASP A 705 34.13 -14.69 6.75
C ASP A 705 33.75 -13.53 5.81
N PRO A 706 34.64 -13.10 4.90
CA PRO A 706 34.35 -12.04 3.94
C PRO A 706 33.26 -12.39 2.93
N ASN A 707 32.91 -13.68 2.76
CA ASN A 707 31.80 -14.12 1.89
C ASN A 707 30.45 -14.08 2.57
N LEU A 708 30.41 -14.05 3.90
CA LEU A 708 29.16 -13.99 4.68
C LEU A 708 28.69 -12.54 4.80
N THR A 709 27.97 -12.09 3.79
CA THR A 709 27.56 -10.68 3.67
C THR A 709 26.43 -10.34 4.63
N VAL A 710 26.55 -9.21 5.34
CA VAL A 710 25.49 -8.63 6.15
C VAL A 710 24.51 -7.90 5.23
N THR A 711 23.26 -8.32 5.22
CA THR A 711 22.18 -7.69 4.46
C THR A 711 21.08 -7.18 5.38
N GLY A 712 20.31 -6.21 4.94
CA GLY A 712 19.10 -5.75 5.64
C GLY A 712 19.34 -5.27 7.07
N PHE A 713 20.51 -4.66 7.38
CA PHE A 713 20.78 -4.13 8.72
C PHE A 713 19.79 -3.03 9.10
N ARG A 714 19.12 -3.19 10.25
CA ARG A 714 18.10 -2.26 10.75
C ARG A 714 17.89 -2.43 12.26
N THR A 715 17.28 -1.45 12.89
CA THR A 715 16.77 -1.63 14.25
C THR A 715 15.50 -2.48 14.26
N MET A 716 15.19 -3.12 15.39
CA MET A 716 13.94 -3.86 15.55
C MET A 716 12.71 -2.94 15.31
N GLN A 717 12.81 -1.67 15.75
CA GLN A 717 11.78 -0.67 15.48
C GLN A 717 11.60 -0.41 13.98
N MET A 718 12.67 -0.24 13.21
CA MET A 718 12.58 -0.03 11.75
C MET A 718 11.96 -1.23 11.04
N GLN A 719 12.18 -2.45 11.54
CA GLN A 719 11.55 -3.64 10.97
C GLN A 719 10.04 -3.63 11.16
N VAL A 720 9.57 -3.23 12.35
CA VAL A 720 8.14 -3.07 12.65
C VAL A 720 7.55 -1.90 11.86
N ASP A 721 8.25 -0.77 11.80
CA ASP A 721 7.83 0.41 11.05
C ASP A 721 7.62 0.13 9.56
N GLY A 722 8.42 -0.77 8.98
CA GLY A 722 8.24 -1.23 7.62
C GLY A 722 6.88 -1.90 7.37
N ASN A 723 6.33 -2.58 8.37
CA ASN A 723 4.99 -3.19 8.29
C ASN A 723 3.86 -2.15 8.35
N TYR A 724 4.13 -0.94 8.86
CA TYR A 724 3.13 0.12 9.02
C TYR A 724 3.16 1.17 7.90
N GLY A 725 4.08 1.08 6.95
CA GLY A 725 4.32 2.10 5.93
C GLY A 725 3.05 2.51 5.18
N ILE A 726 2.24 1.55 4.72
CA ILE A 726 0.99 1.82 4.00
C ILE A 726 -0.05 2.51 4.90
N TYR A 727 -0.15 2.13 6.16
CA TYR A 727 -1.10 2.72 7.13
C TYR A 727 -0.70 4.15 7.50
N ARG A 728 0.61 4.41 7.65
CA ARG A 728 1.14 5.77 7.86
C ARG A 728 0.84 6.66 6.67
N LEU A 729 1.11 6.17 5.46
CA LEU A 729 0.81 6.90 4.22
C LEU A 729 -0.69 7.22 4.12
N MET A 730 -1.56 6.23 4.36
CA MET A 730 -3.01 6.45 4.37
C MET A 730 -3.43 7.49 5.42
N SER A 731 -2.90 7.42 6.64
CA SER A 731 -3.20 8.37 7.72
C SER A 731 -2.76 9.79 7.35
N GLN A 732 -1.54 9.95 6.83
CA GLN A 732 -1.01 11.23 6.42
C GLN A 732 -1.83 11.85 5.27
N LEU A 733 -2.14 11.08 4.24
CA LEU A 733 -2.91 11.57 3.09
C LEU A 733 -4.36 11.89 3.46
N THR A 734 -5.03 11.03 4.22
CA THR A 734 -6.39 11.30 4.69
C THR A 734 -6.44 12.51 5.63
N GLY A 735 -5.43 12.67 6.49
CA GLY A 735 -5.26 13.84 7.35
C GLY A 735 -5.07 15.13 6.53
N MET A 736 -4.23 15.11 5.50
CA MET A 736 -4.04 16.24 4.58
C MET A 736 -5.33 16.59 3.84
N PHE A 737 -6.10 15.59 3.36
CA PHE A 737 -7.38 15.83 2.70
C PHE A 737 -8.44 16.35 3.68
N GLY A 738 -8.45 15.85 4.93
CA GLY A 738 -9.30 16.38 5.99
C GLY A 738 -9.00 17.84 6.30
N ALA A 739 -7.72 18.20 6.43
CA ALA A 739 -7.28 19.58 6.64
C ALA A 739 -7.65 20.49 5.45
N LEU A 740 -7.46 19.98 4.22
CA LEU A 740 -7.83 20.69 3.01
C LEU A 740 -9.35 20.91 2.92
N ALA A 741 -10.14 19.90 3.25
CA ALA A 741 -11.61 20.01 3.30
C ALA A 741 -12.05 21.06 4.33
N LEU A 742 -11.44 21.07 5.51
CA LEU A 742 -11.71 22.03 6.56
C LEU A 742 -11.39 23.47 6.14
N LEU A 743 -10.23 23.66 5.49
CA LEU A 743 -9.83 24.95 4.93
C LEU A 743 -10.83 25.41 3.86
N LEU A 744 -11.17 24.54 2.92
CA LEU A 744 -12.12 24.85 1.85
C LEU A 744 -13.53 25.15 2.42
N ALA A 745 -14.00 24.40 3.41
CA ALA A 745 -15.28 24.65 4.08
C ALA A 745 -15.28 26.03 4.78
N SER A 746 -14.17 26.36 5.46
CA SER A 746 -14.04 27.66 6.14
C SER A 746 -14.04 28.84 5.16
N VAL A 747 -13.32 28.73 4.04
CA VAL A 747 -13.30 29.75 2.96
C VAL A 747 -14.68 29.91 2.34
N GLY A 748 -15.37 28.79 2.07
CA GLY A 748 -16.71 28.82 1.50
C GLY A 748 -17.72 29.48 2.44
N LEU A 749 -17.72 29.10 3.71
CA LEU A 749 -18.58 29.71 4.71
C LEU A 749 -18.31 31.20 4.90
N TYR A 750 -17.02 31.58 4.99
CA TYR A 750 -16.63 32.99 5.06
C TYR A 750 -17.16 33.76 3.86
N GLY A 751 -17.03 33.23 2.65
CA GLY A 751 -17.53 33.88 1.42
C GLY A 751 -19.05 34.08 1.41
N VAL A 752 -19.80 33.03 1.80
CA VAL A 752 -21.29 33.08 1.89
C VAL A 752 -21.72 34.08 2.97
N MET A 753 -21.06 34.11 4.12
CA MET A 753 -21.39 35.00 5.23
C MET A 753 -21.05 36.46 4.91
N SER A 754 -19.91 36.71 4.31
CA SER A 754 -19.54 38.07 3.86
C SER A 754 -20.56 38.64 2.85
N TYR A 755 -21.02 37.75 1.93
CA TYR A 755 -22.07 38.14 0.99
C TYR A 755 -23.41 38.39 1.69
N PHE A 756 -23.82 37.54 2.65
CA PHE A 756 -25.03 37.68 3.42
C PHE A 756 -25.08 39.01 4.19
N VAL A 757 -23.96 39.37 4.84
CA VAL A 757 -23.81 40.64 5.55
C VAL A 757 -23.92 41.81 4.59
N ALA A 758 -23.15 41.79 3.47
CA ALA A 758 -23.18 42.88 2.48
C ALA A 758 -24.57 43.14 1.91
N ARG A 759 -25.40 42.09 1.73
CA ARG A 759 -26.76 42.25 1.22
C ARG A 759 -27.78 42.80 2.24
N ARG A 760 -27.49 42.63 3.52
CA ARG A 760 -28.34 43.08 4.62
C ARG A 760 -27.82 44.32 5.36
N THR A 761 -26.81 44.99 4.79
CA THR A 761 -26.16 46.14 5.43
C THR A 761 -27.17 47.24 5.75
N ALA A 762 -28.07 47.55 4.82
CA ALA A 762 -29.15 48.55 5.04
C ALA A 762 -30.15 48.10 6.15
N GLU A 763 -30.59 46.84 6.12
CA GLU A 763 -31.47 46.25 7.14
C GLU A 763 -30.82 46.25 8.53
N ILE A 764 -29.55 45.91 8.61
CA ILE A 764 -28.73 45.94 9.83
C ILE A 764 -28.57 47.37 10.30
N GLY A 765 -28.28 48.34 9.39
CA GLY A 765 -28.20 49.74 9.70
C GLY A 765 -29.46 50.32 10.27
N VAL A 766 -30.66 50.02 9.70
CA VAL A 766 -31.96 50.47 10.21
C VAL A 766 -32.18 49.87 11.60
N ARG A 767 -31.93 48.59 11.82
CA ARG A 767 -32.08 47.95 13.15
C ARG A 767 -31.21 48.61 14.21
N MET A 768 -29.93 48.90 13.85
CA MET A 768 -29.01 49.57 14.75
C MET A 768 -29.44 51.04 15.02
N ALA A 769 -29.94 51.75 14.02
CA ALA A 769 -30.50 53.10 14.19
C ALA A 769 -31.77 53.10 15.10
N LEU A 770 -32.55 51.99 15.12
CA LEU A 770 -33.70 51.77 15.98
C LEU A 770 -33.32 51.20 17.38
N GLY A 771 -32.02 51.16 17.72
CA GLY A 771 -31.50 50.77 19.05
C GLY A 771 -31.16 49.30 19.25
N ALA A 772 -31.07 48.47 18.21
CA ALA A 772 -30.62 47.09 18.35
C ALA A 772 -29.17 47.03 18.82
N SER A 773 -28.89 46.23 19.85
CA SER A 773 -27.54 46.03 20.35
C SER A 773 -26.67 45.27 19.38
N ARG A 774 -25.34 45.48 19.44
CA ARG A 774 -24.36 44.75 18.62
C ARG A 774 -24.46 43.23 18.83
N ALA A 775 -24.79 42.81 20.06
CA ALA A 775 -24.96 41.38 20.38
C ALA A 775 -26.21 40.80 19.68
N SER A 776 -27.31 41.54 19.54
CA SER A 776 -28.50 41.12 18.82
C SER A 776 -28.22 40.94 17.33
N VAL A 777 -27.48 41.87 16.70
CA VAL A 777 -27.05 41.74 15.30
C VAL A 777 -26.15 40.54 15.10
N LEU A 778 -25.16 40.37 15.99
CA LEU A 778 -24.23 39.22 15.97
C LEU A 778 -24.96 37.89 16.05
N SER A 779 -25.94 37.77 16.96
CA SER A 779 -26.74 36.54 17.17
C SER A 779 -27.57 36.18 15.94
N VAL A 780 -28.21 37.18 15.29
CA VAL A 780 -29.03 36.98 14.07
C VAL A 780 -28.13 36.46 12.92
N VAL A 781 -26.95 37.08 12.74
CA VAL A 781 -26.01 36.69 11.69
C VAL A 781 -25.45 35.29 11.95
N LEU A 782 -25.00 35.01 13.17
CA LEU A 782 -24.51 33.69 13.55
C LEU A 782 -25.55 32.59 13.42
N ARG A 783 -26.79 32.84 13.84
CA ARG A 783 -27.89 31.86 13.71
C ARG A 783 -28.16 31.52 12.25
N SER A 784 -28.14 32.49 11.36
CA SER A 784 -28.30 32.24 9.91
C SER A 784 -27.18 31.45 9.28
N ALA A 785 -25.93 31.53 9.82
CA ALA A 785 -24.77 30.78 9.41
C ALA A 785 -24.81 29.33 9.93
N LEU A 786 -25.18 29.16 11.19
CA LEU A 786 -25.12 27.86 11.87
C LEU A 786 -26.22 26.88 11.41
N MET A 787 -27.40 27.36 11.00
CA MET A 787 -28.49 26.49 10.52
C MET A 787 -28.11 25.56 9.38
N PRO A 788 -27.51 26.01 8.26
CA PRO A 788 -27.04 25.11 7.20
C PRO A 788 -25.93 24.15 7.67
N ILE A 789 -25.09 24.58 8.61
CA ILE A 789 -24.02 23.74 9.15
C ILE A 789 -24.61 22.62 10.01
N ILE A 790 -25.57 22.93 10.89
CA ILE A 790 -26.26 21.91 11.71
C ILE A 790 -26.96 20.90 10.80
N ALA A 791 -27.62 21.36 9.74
CA ALA A 791 -28.22 20.47 8.74
C ALA A 791 -27.15 19.61 8.05
N GLY A 792 -25.98 20.20 7.71
CA GLY A 792 -24.86 19.50 7.14
C GLY A 792 -24.24 18.47 8.10
N LEU A 793 -24.12 18.77 9.39
CA LEU A 793 -23.66 17.84 10.42
C LEU A 793 -24.65 16.66 10.57
N ALA A 794 -25.95 16.95 10.59
CA ALA A 794 -27.01 15.93 10.67
C ALA A 794 -26.97 14.95 9.48
N LEU A 795 -26.66 15.42 8.29
CA LEU A 795 -26.45 14.59 7.08
C LEU A 795 -25.06 13.94 7.06
N GLY A 796 -24.07 14.63 7.58
CA GLY A 796 -22.67 14.19 7.57
C GLY A 796 -22.38 13.03 8.52
N ILE A 797 -23.07 12.94 9.67
CA ILE A 797 -22.89 11.83 10.63
C ILE A 797 -23.25 10.49 9.99
N PRO A 798 -24.43 10.28 9.37
CA PRO A 798 -24.71 9.04 8.66
C PRO A 798 -23.73 8.76 7.51
N ALA A 799 -23.32 9.79 6.76
CA ALA A 799 -22.34 9.65 5.69
C ALA A 799 -20.96 9.23 6.22
N ALA A 800 -20.54 9.76 7.37
CA ALA A 800 -19.29 9.38 8.04
C ALA A 800 -19.33 7.92 8.52
N ILE A 801 -20.45 7.48 9.11
CA ILE A 801 -20.64 6.09 9.54
C ILE A 801 -20.62 5.14 8.33
N PHE A 802 -21.27 5.51 7.24
CA PHE A 802 -21.25 4.74 6.01
C PHE A 802 -19.82 4.63 5.43
N ALA A 803 -19.08 5.74 5.36
CA ALA A 803 -17.68 5.75 4.94
C ALA A 803 -16.81 4.89 5.87
N GLY A 804 -17.02 4.94 7.18
CA GLY A 804 -16.34 4.08 8.16
C GLY A 804 -16.61 2.58 7.93
N ARG A 805 -17.84 2.21 7.54
CA ARG A 805 -18.17 0.81 7.19
C ARG A 805 -17.46 0.34 5.92
N LEU A 806 -17.33 1.19 4.92
CA LEU A 806 -16.57 0.87 3.71
C LEU A 806 -15.08 0.66 4.00
N LEU A 807 -14.57 1.29 5.05
CA LEU A 807 -13.18 1.19 5.48
C LEU A 807 -12.95 0.11 6.54
N ALA A 808 -13.98 -0.59 7.01
CA ALA A 808 -13.91 -1.50 8.16
C ALA A 808 -12.81 -2.56 8.02
N SER A 809 -12.58 -3.09 6.80
CA SER A 809 -11.52 -4.06 6.51
C SER A 809 -10.10 -3.49 6.59
N GLN A 810 -9.96 -2.16 6.58
CA GLN A 810 -8.67 -1.46 6.63
C GLN A 810 -8.39 -0.85 8.02
N LEU A 811 -9.35 -0.95 8.95
CA LEU A 811 -9.24 -0.37 10.29
C LEU A 811 -8.78 -1.44 11.29
N TYR A 812 -7.81 -1.09 12.12
CA TYR A 812 -7.30 -1.94 13.18
C TYR A 812 -7.72 -1.41 14.56
N GLY A 813 -8.43 -2.25 15.33
CA GLY A 813 -8.81 -1.92 16.72
C GLY A 813 -9.74 -0.71 16.87
N VAL A 814 -10.46 -0.34 15.80
CA VAL A 814 -11.41 0.79 15.77
C VAL A 814 -12.70 0.33 15.13
N SER A 815 -13.82 0.64 15.77
CA SER A 815 -15.14 0.37 15.16
C SER A 815 -15.44 1.39 14.06
N SER A 816 -16.22 0.98 13.06
CA SER A 816 -16.62 1.85 11.93
C SER A 816 -17.45 3.08 12.35
N TYR A 817 -17.99 3.10 13.57
CA TYR A 817 -18.79 4.19 14.13
C TYR A 817 -18.17 4.75 15.43
N ASP A 818 -16.86 4.77 15.52
CA ASP A 818 -16.11 5.22 16.72
C ASP A 818 -16.59 6.59 17.22
N PRO A 819 -17.28 6.66 18.40
CA PRO A 819 -17.86 7.90 18.88
C PRO A 819 -16.83 9.00 19.18
N PRO A 820 -15.65 8.73 19.74
CA PRO A 820 -14.63 9.74 19.95
C PRO A 820 -14.11 10.38 18.66
N ALA A 821 -13.93 9.59 17.59
CA ALA A 821 -13.49 10.13 16.30
C ALA A 821 -14.58 11.02 15.67
N LEU A 822 -15.84 10.59 15.71
CA LEU A 822 -16.98 11.38 15.22
C LEU A 822 -17.18 12.67 16.03
N ALA A 823 -17.05 12.60 17.36
CA ALA A 823 -17.15 13.77 18.21
C ALA A 823 -16.02 14.78 17.94
N ALA A 824 -14.78 14.31 17.84
CA ALA A 824 -13.63 15.16 17.50
C ALA A 824 -13.79 15.84 16.14
N ALA A 825 -14.20 15.11 15.10
CA ALA A 825 -14.45 15.65 13.77
C ALA A 825 -15.58 16.70 13.80
N THR A 826 -16.68 16.42 14.50
CA THR A 826 -17.82 17.33 14.62
C THR A 826 -17.43 18.61 15.37
N LEU A 827 -16.72 18.49 16.49
CA LEU A 827 -16.24 19.64 17.29
C LEU A 827 -15.26 20.49 16.48
N LEU A 828 -14.32 19.88 15.77
CA LEU A 828 -13.32 20.58 14.96
C LEU A 828 -13.99 21.35 13.83
N LEU A 829 -14.90 20.72 13.09
CA LEU A 829 -15.65 21.38 12.00
C LEU A 829 -16.54 22.49 12.57
N GLY A 830 -17.23 22.26 13.68
CA GLY A 830 -18.07 23.24 14.34
C GLY A 830 -17.29 24.47 14.78
N LEU A 831 -16.12 24.26 15.41
CA LEU A 831 -15.24 25.35 15.84
C LEU A 831 -14.75 26.20 14.66
N CYS A 832 -14.27 25.55 13.59
CA CYS A 832 -13.84 26.25 12.38
C CYS A 832 -14.97 27.02 11.71
N ALA A 833 -16.18 26.46 11.71
CA ALA A 833 -17.36 27.12 11.18
C ALA A 833 -17.75 28.36 12.00
N ILE A 834 -17.68 28.29 13.32
CA ILE A 834 -17.92 29.43 14.20
C ILE A 834 -16.87 30.54 13.94
N VAL A 835 -15.60 30.19 13.87
CA VAL A 835 -14.51 31.14 13.60
C VAL A 835 -14.69 31.80 12.22
N ALA A 836 -14.98 31.01 11.18
CA ALA A 836 -15.22 31.53 9.82
C ALA A 836 -16.43 32.45 9.73
N ALA A 837 -17.50 32.20 10.49
CA ALA A 837 -18.68 33.03 10.54
C ALA A 837 -18.52 34.29 11.44
N PHE A 838 -17.69 34.22 12.46
CA PHE A 838 -17.52 35.30 13.43
C PHE A 838 -16.91 36.57 12.83
N ILE A 839 -15.93 36.44 11.93
CA ILE A 839 -15.25 37.57 11.31
C ILE A 839 -16.23 38.45 10.52
N PRO A 840 -17.06 37.92 9.56
CA PRO A 840 -18.07 38.69 8.89
C PRO A 840 -19.15 39.23 9.82
N ALA A 841 -19.57 38.45 10.82
CA ALA A 841 -20.57 38.85 11.79
C ALA A 841 -20.10 40.03 12.66
N ARG A 842 -18.83 40.05 13.09
CA ARG A 842 -18.23 41.18 13.80
C ARG A 842 -18.18 42.43 12.93
N ARG A 843 -17.81 42.31 11.65
CA ARG A 843 -17.83 43.44 10.71
C ARG A 843 -19.25 43.99 10.56
N ALA A 844 -20.28 43.13 10.48
CA ALA A 844 -21.66 43.56 10.42
C ALA A 844 -22.09 44.38 11.67
N ALA A 845 -21.69 43.95 12.85
CA ALA A 845 -22.01 44.61 14.11
C ALA A 845 -21.21 45.93 14.33
N SER A 846 -20.21 46.23 13.52
CA SER A 846 -19.38 47.47 13.55
C SER A 846 -19.74 48.48 12.48
N ILE A 847 -20.80 48.26 11.69
CA ILE A 847 -21.24 49.16 10.63
C ILE A 847 -21.83 50.43 11.29
N ASP A 848 -21.37 51.61 10.81
CA ASP A 848 -21.98 52.91 11.22
C ASP A 848 -23.36 53.04 10.58
N PRO A 849 -24.43 53.21 11.40
CA PRO A 849 -25.81 53.34 10.91
C PRO A 849 -26.00 54.47 9.90
N MET A 850 -25.26 55.62 10.09
CA MET A 850 -25.31 56.77 9.19
C MET A 850 -24.70 56.49 7.82
N GLN A 851 -23.60 55.74 7.77
CA GLN A 851 -23.01 55.32 6.51
C GLN A 851 -23.86 54.29 5.77
N ALA A 852 -24.52 53.37 6.51
CA ALA A 852 -25.37 52.33 5.95
C ALA A 852 -26.62 52.87 5.27
N LEU A 853 -27.13 54.02 5.74
CA LEU A 853 -28.30 54.70 5.17
C LEU A 853 -27.95 55.68 4.02
N ARG A 854 -26.67 56.11 3.86
CA ARG A 854 -26.19 56.96 2.79
C ARG A 854 -25.84 56.23 1.50
N THR A 855 -25.81 54.88 1.51
CA THR A 855 -25.40 54.01 0.36
C THR A 855 -26.61 53.65 -0.52
N GLU A 856 -27.74 54.41 -0.54
CA GLU A 856 -28.74 54.32 -1.57
C GLU A 856 -28.41 55.22 -2.77
#